data_339d2a0f5c7168af3b4ee490e15bef36
#
_entry.id   339d2a0f5c7168af3b4ee490e15bef36
#
_cell.length_a   1.000
_cell.length_b   1.000
_cell.length_c   1.000
_cell.angle_alpha   90.00
_cell.angle_beta   90.00
_cell.angle_gamma   90.00
#
_symmetry.space_group_name_H-M   'P 1'
#
loop_
_entity.id
_entity.type
_entity.pdbx_description
1 polymer ?
#
loop_
_entity_poly.entity_id
_entity_poly.type
_entity_poly.pdbx_seq_one_letter_code
_entity_poly.pdbx_strand_id
1 'polypeptide(L)'
;MVSTLKPDSLAVLRAENARLVALLEDSGIDWKAPSPLGPEPISSREDETLTLSTDDKVALFRRLFHGRTDVYPIRWESKSTGKSGYAPACANEWRAGVCEKPRIKCGDCGNRLLIPLSDATIYNHLAGGHTLGVYPLLTDDTTHFLAVDFDEMEWRDDARAFVQSCHELGVPVALEISRSGNGAHAWVFFAGRVSARDARRLGTAVISHTCARTRQLNLSSYDRLFPNQDTMPKGGFGNLIALPLQKKPRENGHSVFVDAALHPHPDQWAFLASIQPMPSHDIEPTILRATGGVHPLDVMFVDEEDQKEPWTRSTLLLKKLAGPMPKSLRVTSANLIYFEKSDLPQSLANRLIRLAAFQNPEFYRAQAMRFPVWDKPRVIGCAENFPQHIALPRGCFDAAMALLHDNGIACEVSDERFAGQRIDVAFAGTLRPDQAAAVASMLHHDTGVLCAPTAFGKTVTAAALIARRGVNTLVLVHRTELQAQWQERLQAFLDVGKSVVGTIGGGKSKPTGKIDIAVMQSLSRRGNVNELVENYGHVIIDECHHIGAVSFEGILKRVKAKYVLGLTATPFRRDGQQPIIFMQCGPIRHTATKAAGAPHDLVVVPHLLAGKIELPDDTRIQDVFTCLANDSDRTSAIVGEIIVSFREGRKVLVLTERTGHLEALATALTGVVSTLYTLHGRMSKQRRAVLIDGLPDGGAIRADRTSSRNVAKCPLSLARQALHHANVYVHQLEKHHVPSIQNRRHCNCTGICRYRRACRANASQYCNRYHSGESLDSASH
;
A
#
# COMPACT_ATOMS: atom_id res chain seq x y z
N MET A 1 17.71 36.84 4.81
CA MET A 1 17.96 37.47 6.12
C MET A 1 18.80 36.48 6.92
N VAL A 2 20.07 36.79 7.09
CA VAL A 2 20.97 36.01 7.95
C VAL A 2 20.48 36.21 9.38
N SER A 3 20.00 35.12 9.99
CA SER A 3 19.61 35.12 11.42
C SER A 3 20.89 35.38 12.24
N THR A 4 21.04 36.57 12.77
CA THR A 4 22.07 36.92 13.73
C THR A 4 21.80 36.15 15.00
N LEU A 5 22.58 35.10 15.25
CA LEU A 5 22.71 34.48 16.57
C LEU A 5 23.05 35.59 17.58
N LYS A 6 22.36 35.62 18.72
CA LYS A 6 22.66 36.58 19.80
C LYS A 6 24.15 36.49 20.15
N PRO A 7 24.84 37.63 20.39
CA PRO A 7 26.29 37.64 20.68
C PRO A 7 26.71 36.71 21.83
N ASP A 8 25.85 36.54 22.83
CA ASP A 8 26.09 35.64 24.00
C ASP A 8 26.16 34.16 23.60
N SER A 9 25.37 33.71 22.59
CA SER A 9 25.39 32.31 22.16
C SER A 9 26.69 31.94 21.47
N LEU A 10 27.28 32.87 20.71
CA LEU A 10 28.53 32.65 20.01
C LEU A 10 29.74 32.57 20.96
N ALA A 11 29.73 33.39 22.02
CA ALA A 11 30.75 33.36 23.06
C ALA A 11 30.73 32.03 23.84
N VAL A 12 29.55 31.56 24.23
CA VAL A 12 29.37 30.25 24.90
C VAL A 12 29.84 29.10 24.02
N LEU A 13 29.47 29.08 22.74
CA LEU A 13 29.92 28.05 21.78
C LEU A 13 31.44 28.06 21.55
N ARG A 14 32.07 29.25 21.52
CA ARG A 14 33.51 29.36 21.41
C ARG A 14 34.23 28.86 22.66
N ALA A 15 33.71 29.18 23.85
CA ALA A 15 34.24 28.68 25.10
C ALA A 15 34.15 27.15 25.21
N GLU A 16 33.01 26.57 24.81
CA GLU A 16 32.84 25.12 24.84
C GLU A 16 33.71 24.44 23.77
N ASN A 17 33.85 25.02 22.59
CA ASN A 17 34.75 24.50 21.57
C ASN A 17 36.21 24.51 22.05
N ALA A 18 36.67 25.59 22.69
CA ALA A 18 38.00 25.65 23.26
C ALA A 18 38.21 24.60 24.36
N ARG A 19 37.20 24.36 25.21
CA ARG A 19 37.22 23.30 26.22
C ARG A 19 37.35 21.90 25.60
N LEU A 20 36.58 21.61 24.53
CA LEU A 20 36.64 20.34 23.85
C LEU A 20 37.98 20.11 23.14
N VAL A 21 38.53 21.14 22.51
CA VAL A 21 39.88 21.10 21.90
C VAL A 21 40.94 20.77 22.96
N ALA A 22 40.91 21.45 24.13
CA ALA A 22 41.84 21.17 25.20
C ALA A 22 41.76 19.73 25.72
N LEU A 23 40.53 19.16 25.82
CA LEU A 23 40.34 17.77 26.22
C LEU A 23 40.89 16.78 25.18
N LEU A 24 40.75 17.07 23.91
CA LEU A 24 41.31 16.24 22.83
C LEU A 24 42.84 16.27 22.82
N GLU A 25 43.44 17.45 23.04
CA GLU A 25 44.90 17.63 23.17
C GLU A 25 45.46 16.91 24.40
N ASP A 26 44.76 16.99 25.54
CA ASP A 26 45.16 16.32 26.79
C ASP A 26 45.04 14.79 26.67
N SER A 27 44.08 14.32 25.85
CA SER A 27 43.87 12.92 25.54
C SER A 27 44.81 12.36 24.45
N GLY A 28 45.67 13.20 23.86
CA GLY A 28 46.59 12.80 22.78
C GLY A 28 45.91 12.52 21.45
N ILE A 29 44.69 13.01 21.25
CA ILE A 29 43.92 12.80 20.01
C ILE A 29 44.21 13.98 19.06
N ASP A 30 44.79 13.67 17.89
CA ASP A 30 45.00 14.68 16.85
C ASP A 30 43.62 15.02 16.20
N TRP A 31 43.10 16.19 16.62
CA TRP A 31 41.82 16.72 16.15
C TRP A 31 41.94 17.68 14.93
N LYS A 32 43.16 18.05 14.54
CA LYS A 32 43.37 18.97 13.42
C LYS A 32 43.10 18.24 12.13
N ALA A 33 42.15 18.77 11.35
CA ALA A 33 41.97 18.31 9.98
C ALA A 33 43.32 18.43 9.24
N PRO A 34 43.75 17.40 8.49
CA PRO A 34 44.95 17.49 7.69
C PRO A 34 44.82 18.73 6.81
N SER A 35 45.81 19.61 6.87
CA SER A 35 45.86 20.79 5.99
C SER A 35 45.69 20.32 4.55
N PRO A 36 44.85 20.97 3.72
CA PRO A 36 44.80 20.64 2.32
C PRO A 36 46.23 20.88 1.78
N LEU A 37 46.86 19.79 1.41
CA LEU A 37 48.11 19.85 0.65
C LEU A 37 47.81 20.70 -0.57
N GLY A 38 48.45 21.87 -0.64
CA GLY A 38 48.44 22.69 -1.85
C GLY A 38 48.89 21.85 -3.03
N PRO A 39 48.44 22.12 -4.24
CA PRO A 39 48.83 21.33 -5.39
C PRO A 39 50.35 21.43 -5.54
N GLU A 40 51.03 20.35 -5.23
CA GLU A 40 52.41 20.21 -5.69
C GLU A 40 52.39 20.20 -7.24
N PRO A 41 53.36 20.85 -7.92
CA PRO A 41 53.41 20.82 -9.36
C PRO A 41 53.57 19.36 -9.79
N ILE A 42 52.55 18.84 -10.47
CA ILE A 42 52.54 17.51 -11.07
C ILE A 42 53.71 17.50 -12.08
N SER A 43 54.82 16.92 -11.67
CA SER A 43 55.85 16.48 -12.61
C SER A 43 55.15 15.54 -13.58
N SER A 44 55.21 15.86 -14.84
CA SER A 44 54.73 15.04 -15.94
C SER A 44 55.40 13.68 -15.90
N ARG A 45 54.84 12.76 -15.13
CA ARG A 45 55.05 11.33 -15.36
C ARG A 45 54.22 11.00 -16.58
N GLU A 46 54.89 10.58 -17.63
CA GLU A 46 54.31 9.96 -18.80
C GLU A 46 53.28 8.94 -18.34
N ASP A 47 52.08 8.97 -18.93
CA ASP A 47 50.99 8.01 -18.70
C ASP A 47 51.50 6.58 -18.97
N GLU A 48 52.02 5.92 -17.92
CA GLU A 48 52.06 4.46 -17.91
C GLU A 48 50.60 4.00 -17.85
N THR A 49 50.02 3.69 -19.00
CA THR A 49 48.76 3.00 -19.12
C THR A 49 48.90 1.72 -18.29
N LEU A 50 48.26 1.69 -17.12
CA LEU A 50 48.16 0.50 -16.24
C LEU A 50 47.43 -0.59 -17.04
N THR A 51 48.19 -1.37 -17.80
CA THR A 51 47.65 -2.51 -18.54
C THR A 51 47.39 -3.65 -17.53
N LEU A 52 46.17 -3.60 -16.92
CA LEU A 52 45.71 -4.68 -16.04
C LEU A 52 45.74 -6.03 -16.77
N SER A 53 46.29 -7.05 -16.15
CA SER A 53 46.20 -8.40 -16.67
C SER A 53 44.74 -8.90 -16.73
N THR A 54 44.48 -9.98 -17.43
CA THR A 54 43.17 -10.58 -17.52
C THR A 54 42.65 -10.97 -16.13
N ASP A 55 43.52 -11.54 -15.31
CA ASP A 55 43.16 -11.98 -13.96
C ASP A 55 42.86 -10.77 -13.03
N ASP A 56 43.65 -9.67 -13.16
CA ASP A 56 43.39 -8.45 -12.42
C ASP A 56 42.04 -7.81 -12.84
N LYS A 57 41.71 -7.84 -14.13
CA LYS A 57 40.40 -7.39 -14.63
C LYS A 57 39.24 -8.20 -14.05
N VAL A 58 39.37 -9.53 -14.01
CA VAL A 58 38.35 -10.41 -13.41
C VAL A 58 38.23 -10.14 -11.90
N ALA A 59 39.38 -10.01 -11.20
CA ALA A 59 39.39 -9.73 -9.77
C ALA A 59 38.76 -8.36 -9.43
N LEU A 60 39.10 -7.30 -10.20
CA LEU A 60 38.51 -5.97 -10.06
C LEU A 60 37.00 -6.00 -10.29
N PHE A 61 36.57 -6.67 -11.37
CA PHE A 61 35.15 -6.83 -11.69
C PHE A 61 34.38 -7.53 -10.61
N ARG A 62 34.90 -8.67 -10.10
CA ARG A 62 34.34 -9.44 -9.03
C ARG A 62 34.21 -8.64 -7.71
N ARG A 63 35.19 -7.79 -7.44
CA ARG A 63 35.20 -6.93 -6.25
C ARG A 63 34.11 -5.88 -6.32
N LEU A 64 33.96 -5.18 -7.45
CA LEU A 64 32.97 -4.09 -7.59
C LEU A 64 31.55 -4.64 -7.68
N PHE A 65 31.31 -5.62 -8.54
CA PHE A 65 29.98 -6.21 -8.76
C PHE A 65 29.69 -7.40 -7.84
N HIS A 66 30.09 -7.25 -6.57
CA HIS A 66 29.96 -8.31 -5.58
C HIS A 66 28.50 -8.45 -5.10
N GLY A 67 27.83 -9.51 -5.55
CA GLY A 67 26.54 -9.94 -5.09
C GLY A 67 26.59 -11.35 -4.51
N ARG A 68 25.50 -12.12 -4.65
CA ARG A 68 25.49 -13.55 -4.27
C ARG A 68 26.54 -14.32 -5.06
N THR A 69 27.28 -15.17 -4.37
CA THR A 69 28.32 -16.03 -4.96
C THR A 69 27.91 -17.50 -5.08
N ASP A 70 26.88 -17.91 -4.35
CA ASP A 70 26.30 -19.26 -4.36
C ASP A 70 25.40 -19.52 -5.57
N VAL A 71 24.97 -18.47 -6.25
CA VAL A 71 24.12 -18.51 -7.45
C VAL A 71 24.28 -17.23 -8.25
N TYR A 72 24.15 -17.33 -9.55
CA TYR A 72 24.11 -16.18 -10.46
C TYR A 72 23.00 -16.33 -11.51
N PRO A 73 22.41 -15.25 -12.00
CA PRO A 73 21.45 -15.31 -13.09
C PRO A 73 22.17 -15.34 -14.45
N ILE A 74 21.76 -16.26 -15.31
CA ILE A 74 22.22 -16.35 -16.70
C ILE A 74 21.09 -15.96 -17.65
N ARG A 75 21.43 -15.19 -18.69
CA ARG A 75 20.48 -14.77 -19.72
C ARG A 75 20.21 -15.91 -20.69
N TRP A 76 18.94 -16.13 -20.97
CA TRP A 76 18.49 -17.06 -22.01
C TRP A 76 17.71 -16.30 -23.09
N GLU A 77 17.70 -16.85 -24.30
CA GLU A 77 16.95 -16.32 -25.43
C GLU A 77 16.34 -17.46 -26.22
N SER A 78 15.03 -17.39 -26.44
CA SER A 78 14.30 -18.40 -27.21
C SER A 78 14.35 -18.07 -28.68
N LYS A 79 15.02 -18.88 -29.47
CA LYS A 79 15.08 -18.74 -30.93
C LYS A 79 13.72 -18.85 -31.62
N SER A 80 12.76 -19.58 -31.02
CA SER A 80 11.43 -19.81 -31.60
C SER A 80 10.45 -18.69 -31.32
N THR A 81 10.54 -18.01 -30.16
CA THR A 81 9.56 -17.00 -29.73
C THR A 81 10.14 -15.60 -29.67
N GLY A 82 11.46 -15.43 -29.83
CA GLY A 82 12.17 -14.15 -29.64
C GLY A 82 12.19 -13.66 -28.17
N LYS A 83 11.59 -14.38 -27.24
CA LYS A 83 11.55 -14.00 -25.82
C LYS A 83 12.91 -14.25 -25.21
N SER A 84 13.29 -13.33 -24.32
CA SER A 84 14.51 -13.45 -23.52
C SER A 84 14.23 -13.15 -22.05
N GLY A 85 15.13 -13.59 -21.18
CA GLY A 85 15.00 -13.37 -19.73
C GLY A 85 16.22 -13.90 -19.00
N TYR A 86 16.17 -13.86 -17.69
CA TYR A 86 17.19 -14.42 -16.82
C TYR A 86 16.64 -15.57 -15.99
N ALA A 87 17.45 -16.57 -15.75
CA ALA A 87 17.17 -17.69 -14.87
C ALA A 87 18.37 -17.95 -13.96
N PRO A 88 18.19 -18.44 -12.71
CA PRO A 88 19.31 -18.84 -11.89
C PRO A 88 20.05 -20.01 -12.56
N ALA A 89 21.37 -19.96 -12.56
CA ALA A 89 22.19 -21.05 -13.09
C ALA A 89 22.00 -22.31 -12.27
N CYS A 90 21.61 -23.41 -12.92
CA CYS A 90 21.26 -24.66 -12.26
C CYS A 90 21.76 -25.84 -13.09
N ALA A 91 22.50 -26.77 -12.48
CA ALA A 91 23.02 -27.95 -13.14
C ALA A 91 21.92 -28.96 -13.56
N ASN A 92 20.73 -28.86 -12.95
CA ASN A 92 19.57 -29.69 -13.29
C ASN A 92 18.63 -28.98 -14.30
N GLU A 93 18.99 -27.81 -14.86
CA GLU A 93 18.12 -27.09 -15.77
C GLU A 93 17.79 -27.94 -17.01
N TRP A 94 16.48 -28.04 -17.32
CA TRP A 94 15.93 -28.86 -18.41
C TRP A 94 16.24 -30.38 -18.36
N ARG A 95 16.79 -30.90 -17.26
CA ARG A 95 17.02 -32.31 -17.09
C ARG A 95 15.69 -33.06 -16.97
N ALA A 96 15.47 -34.01 -17.90
CA ALA A 96 14.22 -34.79 -17.93
C ALA A 96 14.01 -35.57 -16.61
N GLY A 97 12.80 -35.55 -16.08
CA GLY A 97 12.41 -36.20 -14.83
C GLY A 97 12.87 -35.47 -13.54
N VAL A 98 13.66 -34.40 -13.65
CA VAL A 98 14.20 -33.67 -12.50
C VAL A 98 13.75 -32.20 -12.54
N CYS A 99 13.86 -31.51 -13.69
CA CYS A 99 13.47 -30.13 -13.87
C CYS A 99 12.04 -30.04 -14.37
N GLU A 100 11.18 -29.36 -13.61
CA GLU A 100 9.76 -29.23 -13.91
C GLU A 100 9.37 -27.89 -14.57
N LYS A 101 10.35 -27.17 -15.15
CA LYS A 101 10.05 -25.97 -15.94
C LYS A 101 9.17 -26.32 -17.15
N PRO A 102 8.22 -25.46 -17.53
CA PRO A 102 7.84 -24.17 -16.92
C PRO A 102 6.80 -24.28 -15.79
N ARG A 103 6.38 -25.50 -15.41
CA ARG A 103 5.32 -25.75 -14.43
C ARG A 103 5.66 -25.22 -13.04
N ILE A 104 6.89 -25.44 -12.58
CA ILE A 104 7.39 -24.97 -11.29
C ILE A 104 8.47 -23.91 -11.51
N LYS A 105 8.36 -22.78 -10.81
CA LYS A 105 9.39 -21.73 -10.82
C LYS A 105 10.64 -22.17 -10.07
N CYS A 106 11.82 -21.70 -10.48
CA CYS A 106 13.08 -22.06 -9.83
C CYS A 106 13.15 -21.68 -8.35
N GLY A 107 12.43 -20.63 -7.92
CA GLY A 107 12.31 -20.25 -6.51
C GLY A 107 11.63 -21.32 -5.65
N ASP A 108 10.65 -22.03 -6.23
CA ASP A 108 9.83 -23.03 -5.55
C ASP A 108 10.29 -24.49 -5.83
N CYS A 109 11.40 -24.66 -6.60
CA CYS A 109 11.86 -25.97 -7.03
C CYS A 109 12.70 -26.65 -5.94
N GLY A 110 12.26 -27.82 -5.48
CA GLY A 110 13.01 -28.64 -4.53
C GLY A 110 14.24 -29.37 -5.12
N ASN A 111 14.30 -29.54 -6.46
CA ASN A 111 15.34 -30.28 -7.16
C ASN A 111 16.45 -29.38 -7.74
N ARG A 112 16.50 -28.10 -7.34
CA ARG A 112 17.49 -27.16 -7.85
C ARG A 112 18.89 -27.49 -7.36
N LEU A 113 19.86 -27.54 -8.28
CA LEU A 113 21.28 -27.64 -8.00
C LEU A 113 21.96 -26.38 -8.54
N LEU A 114 22.04 -25.35 -7.68
CA LEU A 114 22.58 -24.05 -8.05
C LEU A 114 24.09 -24.12 -8.34
N ILE A 115 24.55 -23.34 -9.30
CA ILE A 115 25.94 -23.27 -9.71
C ILE A 115 26.57 -22.02 -9.09
N PRO A 116 27.65 -22.12 -8.31
CA PRO A 116 28.37 -20.99 -7.74
C PRO A 116 29.04 -20.15 -8.83
N LEU A 117 29.16 -18.83 -8.58
CA LEU A 117 29.87 -17.90 -9.44
C LEU A 117 31.38 -18.13 -9.32
N SER A 118 32.04 -18.39 -10.46
CA SER A 118 33.50 -18.56 -10.56
C SER A 118 34.14 -17.45 -11.40
N ASP A 119 35.45 -17.28 -11.28
CA ASP A 119 36.21 -16.35 -12.10
C ASP A 119 36.17 -16.74 -13.60
N ALA A 120 36.15 -18.03 -13.90
CA ALA A 120 35.91 -18.50 -15.27
C ALA A 120 34.54 -18.10 -15.82
N THR A 121 33.52 -18.09 -14.96
CA THR A 121 32.18 -17.63 -15.36
C THR A 121 32.15 -16.11 -15.64
N ILE A 122 32.85 -15.33 -14.82
CA ILE A 122 33.01 -13.86 -15.04
C ILE A 122 33.81 -13.62 -16.32
N TYR A 123 34.90 -14.31 -16.51
CA TYR A 123 35.70 -14.25 -17.73
C TYR A 123 34.84 -14.52 -18.99
N ASN A 124 34.05 -15.58 -18.96
CA ASN A 124 33.16 -15.94 -20.07
C ASN A 124 32.12 -14.86 -20.37
N HIS A 125 31.64 -14.12 -19.36
CA HIS A 125 30.79 -12.97 -19.56
C HIS A 125 31.54 -11.84 -20.28
N LEU A 126 32.70 -11.48 -19.78
CA LEU A 126 33.54 -10.43 -20.34
C LEU A 126 34.03 -10.76 -21.76
N ALA A 127 34.31 -12.04 -22.03
CA ALA A 127 34.71 -12.54 -23.35
C ALA A 127 33.55 -12.74 -24.34
N GLY A 128 32.28 -12.61 -23.87
CA GLY A 128 31.09 -12.67 -24.73
C GLY A 128 30.48 -14.07 -24.87
N GLY A 129 30.95 -15.06 -24.15
CA GLY A 129 30.38 -16.42 -24.14
C GLY A 129 29.00 -16.51 -23.51
N HIS A 130 28.77 -15.78 -22.42
CA HIS A 130 27.52 -15.71 -21.71
C HIS A 130 27.15 -14.27 -21.35
N THR A 131 25.86 -14.02 -21.10
CA THR A 131 25.41 -12.77 -20.49
C THR A 131 24.95 -13.10 -19.07
N LEU A 132 25.62 -12.53 -18.08
CA LEU A 132 25.30 -12.72 -16.67
C LEU A 132 24.59 -11.51 -16.09
N GLY A 133 23.87 -11.75 -15.01
CA GLY A 133 23.47 -10.73 -14.06
C GLY A 133 24.05 -11.03 -12.68
N VAL A 134 23.66 -10.23 -11.71
CA VAL A 134 24.02 -10.40 -10.31
C VAL A 134 22.77 -10.22 -9.44
N TYR A 135 22.70 -10.99 -8.35
CA TYR A 135 21.73 -10.79 -7.28
C TYR A 135 22.37 -9.91 -6.19
N PRO A 136 22.03 -8.62 -6.09
CA PRO A 136 22.70 -7.69 -5.17
C PRO A 136 22.37 -7.98 -3.70
N LEU A 137 21.17 -8.47 -3.39
CA LEU A 137 20.73 -8.76 -2.04
C LEU A 137 21.34 -10.07 -1.54
N LEU A 138 22.12 -10.02 -0.46
CA LEU A 138 22.74 -11.17 0.17
C LEU A 138 21.78 -11.85 1.15
N THR A 139 22.11 -13.08 1.56
CA THR A 139 21.26 -13.90 2.45
C THR A 139 21.12 -13.33 3.86
N ASP A 140 22.02 -12.44 4.27
CA ASP A 140 22.04 -11.70 5.53
C ASP A 140 21.39 -10.31 5.46
N ASP A 141 20.59 -10.06 4.43
CA ASP A 141 19.91 -8.80 4.17
C ASP A 141 20.87 -7.59 3.92
N THR A 142 22.11 -7.88 3.46
CA THR A 142 23.11 -6.85 3.11
C THR A 142 23.37 -6.77 1.60
N THR A 143 24.11 -5.74 1.18
CA THR A 143 24.56 -5.52 -0.20
C THR A 143 25.93 -4.85 -0.23
N HIS A 144 26.66 -4.97 -1.34
CA HIS A 144 27.93 -4.26 -1.60
C HIS A 144 27.79 -3.05 -2.50
N PHE A 145 26.66 -2.92 -3.16
CA PHE A 145 26.38 -1.79 -4.05
C PHE A 145 24.89 -1.45 -4.08
N LEU A 146 24.58 -0.26 -4.52
CA LEU A 146 23.27 0.17 -4.94
C LEU A 146 23.35 0.46 -6.44
N ALA A 147 22.36 -0.02 -7.20
CA ALA A 147 22.20 0.40 -8.59
C ALA A 147 20.79 0.98 -8.80
N VAL A 148 20.70 1.93 -9.73
CA VAL A 148 19.43 2.56 -10.16
C VAL A 148 19.31 2.33 -11.66
N ASP A 149 18.16 1.81 -12.11
CA ASP A 149 17.87 1.52 -13.50
C ASP A 149 17.02 2.62 -14.14
N PHE A 150 17.42 3.10 -15.29
CA PHE A 150 16.74 4.12 -16.10
C PHE A 150 16.45 3.54 -17.48
N ASP A 151 15.19 3.16 -17.78
CA ASP A 151 14.76 2.48 -19.01
C ASP A 151 13.54 3.11 -19.69
N GLU A 152 13.05 4.29 -19.21
CA GLU A 152 11.96 5.03 -19.85
C GLU A 152 12.44 5.85 -21.06
N MET A 153 11.49 6.47 -21.79
CA MET A 153 11.80 7.22 -23.02
C MET A 153 12.83 8.34 -22.80
N GLU A 154 12.81 8.99 -21.63
CA GLU A 154 13.70 10.11 -21.28
C GLU A 154 14.90 9.67 -20.41
N TRP A 155 15.27 8.39 -20.43
CA TRP A 155 16.30 7.83 -19.55
C TRP A 155 17.63 8.60 -19.53
N ARG A 156 17.99 9.25 -20.66
CA ARG A 156 19.25 10.03 -20.75
C ARG A 156 19.24 11.24 -19.82
N ASP A 157 18.13 11.96 -19.80
CA ASP A 157 17.96 13.14 -18.97
C ASP A 157 17.74 12.76 -17.51
N ASP A 158 17.02 11.67 -17.26
CA ASP A 158 16.83 11.09 -15.93
C ASP A 158 18.17 10.68 -15.31
N ALA A 159 18.99 9.94 -16.05
CA ALA A 159 20.28 9.48 -15.59
C ALA A 159 21.25 10.66 -15.32
N ARG A 160 21.29 11.65 -16.22
CA ARG A 160 22.10 12.87 -16.02
C ARG A 160 21.66 13.64 -14.76
N ALA A 161 20.37 13.84 -14.58
CA ALA A 161 19.82 14.53 -13.42
C ALA A 161 20.15 13.81 -12.11
N PHE A 162 20.09 12.48 -12.11
CA PHE A 162 20.46 11.66 -10.96
C PHE A 162 21.96 11.75 -10.67
N VAL A 163 22.82 11.61 -11.68
CA VAL A 163 24.27 11.74 -11.54
C VAL A 163 24.67 13.13 -11.03
N GLN A 164 24.04 14.19 -11.54
CA GLN A 164 24.25 15.55 -11.05
C GLN A 164 23.89 15.66 -9.56
N SER A 165 22.76 15.08 -9.14
CA SER A 165 22.36 15.06 -7.73
C SER A 165 23.33 14.26 -6.86
N CYS A 166 23.88 13.16 -7.37
CA CYS A 166 24.93 12.41 -6.69
C CYS A 166 26.17 13.26 -6.45
N HIS A 167 26.65 13.99 -7.48
CA HIS A 167 27.82 14.88 -7.36
C HIS A 167 27.59 15.98 -6.31
N GLU A 168 26.42 16.62 -6.31
CA GLU A 168 26.06 17.66 -5.34
C GLU A 168 25.99 17.15 -3.90
N LEU A 169 25.61 15.89 -3.72
CA LEU A 169 25.53 15.23 -2.41
C LEU A 169 26.83 14.55 -1.99
N GLY A 170 27.87 14.56 -2.86
CA GLY A 170 29.13 13.87 -2.63
C GLY A 170 29.01 12.36 -2.67
N VAL A 171 28.05 11.81 -3.44
CA VAL A 171 27.87 10.36 -3.63
C VAL A 171 28.69 9.92 -4.85
N PRO A 172 29.68 9.02 -4.69
CA PRO A 172 30.43 8.48 -5.80
C PRO A 172 29.51 7.58 -6.65
N VAL A 173 29.35 7.92 -7.92
CA VAL A 173 28.45 7.22 -8.84
C VAL A 173 29.16 6.93 -10.16
N ALA A 174 28.97 5.72 -10.69
CA ALA A 174 29.43 5.31 -12.02
C ALA A 174 28.21 5.07 -12.92
N LEU A 175 28.15 5.76 -14.04
CA LEU A 175 27.04 5.64 -15.00
C LEU A 175 27.42 4.68 -16.12
N GLU A 176 26.54 3.71 -16.40
CA GLU A 176 26.66 2.71 -17.47
C GLU A 176 25.51 2.82 -18.44
N ILE A 177 25.77 2.78 -19.73
CA ILE A 177 24.72 2.53 -20.74
C ILE A 177 24.34 1.05 -20.66
N SER A 178 23.06 0.76 -20.49
CA SER A 178 22.58 -0.62 -20.35
C SER A 178 22.89 -1.46 -21.60
N ARG A 179 22.83 -2.77 -21.44
CA ARG A 179 23.10 -3.74 -22.53
C ARG A 179 22.24 -3.52 -23.77
N SER A 180 21.03 -3.04 -23.63
CA SER A 180 20.10 -2.76 -24.74
C SER A 180 20.46 -1.49 -25.52
N GLY A 181 21.22 -0.58 -24.93
CA GLY A 181 21.44 0.78 -25.44
C GLY A 181 20.25 1.72 -25.22
N ASN A 182 19.15 1.23 -24.70
CA ASN A 182 17.90 1.97 -24.47
C ASN A 182 17.64 2.26 -23.00
N GLY A 183 18.70 2.42 -22.21
CA GLY A 183 18.64 2.70 -20.78
C GLY A 183 20.03 2.87 -20.20
N ALA A 184 20.09 3.16 -18.91
CA ALA A 184 21.33 3.30 -18.16
C ALA A 184 21.19 2.74 -16.75
N HIS A 185 22.33 2.35 -16.15
CA HIS A 185 22.42 2.01 -14.74
C HIS A 185 23.38 2.96 -14.05
N ALA A 186 22.96 3.56 -12.94
CA ALA A 186 23.84 4.31 -12.06
C ALA A 186 24.24 3.43 -10.87
N TRP A 187 25.54 3.20 -10.72
CA TRP A 187 26.11 2.31 -9.71
C TRP A 187 26.78 3.12 -8.61
N VAL A 188 26.44 2.81 -7.35
CA VAL A 188 27.10 3.32 -6.15
C VAL A 188 27.68 2.12 -5.41
N PHE A 189 29.00 2.01 -5.36
CA PHE A 189 29.70 0.91 -4.68
C PHE A 189 30.02 1.32 -3.24
N PHE A 190 29.89 0.38 -2.30
CA PHE A 190 30.18 0.60 -0.89
C PHE A 190 31.55 0.00 -0.52
N ALA A 191 32.24 0.64 0.41
CA ALA A 191 33.56 0.17 0.89
C ALA A 191 33.50 -1.19 1.64
N GLY A 192 32.28 -1.59 2.04
CA GLY A 192 32.00 -2.86 2.71
C GLY A 192 30.54 -3.26 2.57
N ARG A 193 30.11 -4.24 3.37
CA ARG A 193 28.69 -4.61 3.42
C ARG A 193 27.89 -3.53 4.13
N VAL A 194 26.77 -3.14 3.54
CA VAL A 194 25.77 -2.25 4.15
C VAL A 194 24.42 -2.95 4.16
N SER A 195 23.53 -2.59 5.08
CA SER A 195 22.18 -3.14 5.06
C SER A 195 21.47 -2.75 3.75
N ALA A 196 20.74 -3.67 3.15
CA ALA A 196 19.94 -3.37 1.95
C ALA A 196 18.94 -2.22 2.21
N ARG A 197 18.45 -2.12 3.44
CA ARG A 197 17.60 -1.02 3.91
C ARG A 197 18.30 0.34 3.77
N ASP A 198 19.54 0.47 4.26
CA ASP A 198 20.25 1.74 4.23
C ASP A 198 20.70 2.10 2.82
N ALA A 199 21.16 1.13 2.03
CA ALA A 199 21.43 1.33 0.62
C ALA A 199 20.21 1.89 -0.12
N ARG A 200 19.04 1.34 0.12
CA ARG A 200 17.79 1.79 -0.48
C ARG A 200 17.30 3.13 0.06
N ARG A 201 17.50 3.42 1.36
CA ARG A 201 17.24 4.75 1.94
C ARG A 201 18.09 5.81 1.25
N LEU A 202 19.37 5.52 1.02
CA LEU A 202 20.26 6.41 0.26
C LEU A 202 19.72 6.64 -1.15
N GLY A 203 19.47 5.58 -1.94
CA GLY A 203 18.92 5.70 -3.29
C GLY A 203 17.61 6.47 -3.34
N THR A 204 16.71 6.19 -2.40
CA THR A 204 15.44 6.92 -2.26
C THR A 204 15.65 8.40 -1.97
N ALA A 205 16.62 8.73 -1.09
CA ALA A 205 16.94 10.12 -0.74
C ALA A 205 17.52 10.89 -1.94
N VAL A 206 18.40 10.27 -2.72
CA VAL A 206 18.97 10.88 -3.94
C VAL A 206 17.88 11.06 -5.00
N ILE A 207 17.01 10.06 -5.24
CA ILE A 207 15.87 10.19 -6.14
C ILE A 207 14.95 11.34 -5.69
N SER A 208 14.62 11.44 -4.41
CA SER A 208 13.78 12.52 -3.87
C SER A 208 14.43 13.89 -4.05
N HIS A 209 15.75 13.99 -3.82
CA HIS A 209 16.52 15.20 -4.07
C HIS A 209 16.49 15.61 -5.55
N THR A 210 16.66 14.65 -6.45
CA THR A 210 16.58 14.85 -7.90
C THR A 210 15.18 15.29 -8.32
N CYS A 211 14.13 14.61 -7.86
CA CYS A 211 12.75 14.97 -8.14
C CYS A 211 12.38 16.38 -7.66
N ALA A 212 12.98 16.88 -6.58
CA ALA A 212 12.73 18.23 -6.09
C ALA A 212 13.31 19.32 -7.00
N ARG A 213 14.21 18.98 -7.94
CA ARG A 213 14.99 19.90 -8.76
C ARG A 213 14.72 19.78 -10.26
N THR A 214 14.31 18.61 -10.71
CA THR A 214 14.10 18.33 -12.15
C THR A 214 12.71 17.74 -12.39
N ARG A 215 12.24 17.84 -13.66
CA ARG A 215 10.99 17.22 -14.09
C ARG A 215 11.16 15.78 -14.60
N GLN A 216 12.39 15.28 -14.62
CA GLN A 216 12.71 14.03 -15.29
C GLN A 216 12.26 12.80 -14.49
N LEU A 217 12.61 12.71 -13.22
CA LEU A 217 12.25 11.57 -12.39
C LEU A 217 10.83 11.66 -11.84
N ASN A 218 10.17 10.52 -11.66
CA ASN A 218 8.80 10.38 -11.17
C ASN A 218 8.70 9.35 -10.03
N LEU A 219 7.49 9.10 -9.52
CA LEU A 219 7.27 8.15 -8.43
C LEU A 219 7.66 6.71 -8.77
N SER A 220 7.61 6.29 -10.04
CA SER A 220 8.00 4.94 -10.46
C SER A 220 9.50 4.69 -10.32
N SER A 221 10.32 5.76 -10.30
CA SER A 221 11.77 5.65 -10.12
C SER A 221 12.16 5.03 -8.77
N TYR A 222 11.29 5.09 -7.75
CA TYR A 222 11.56 4.43 -6.47
C TYR A 222 11.52 2.89 -6.53
N ASP A 223 10.92 2.31 -7.56
CA ASP A 223 10.83 0.87 -7.74
C ASP A 223 12.02 0.28 -8.51
N ARG A 224 12.92 1.14 -9.04
CA ARG A 224 14.06 0.80 -9.90
C ARG A 224 15.39 0.70 -9.17
N LEU A 225 15.34 0.51 -7.85
CA LEU A 225 16.51 0.31 -7.00
C LEU A 225 16.90 -1.18 -6.95
N PHE A 226 18.22 -1.44 -6.97
CA PHE A 226 18.80 -2.76 -6.79
C PHE A 226 19.82 -2.72 -5.62
N PRO A 227 19.52 -3.38 -4.49
CA PRO A 227 18.36 -4.23 -4.22
C PRO A 227 17.04 -3.46 -4.14
N ASN A 228 15.90 -4.10 -4.53
CA ASN A 228 14.58 -3.49 -4.49
C ASN A 228 13.82 -3.73 -3.17
N GLN A 229 14.35 -4.52 -2.26
CA GLN A 229 13.76 -4.84 -0.97
C GLN A 229 14.80 -4.91 0.14
N ASP A 230 14.36 -4.76 1.40
CA ASP A 230 15.25 -4.69 2.57
C ASP A 230 15.66 -6.08 3.09
N THR A 231 14.87 -7.10 2.76
CA THR A 231 15.07 -8.45 3.28
C THR A 231 15.04 -9.50 2.18
N MET A 232 15.85 -10.55 2.32
CA MET A 232 15.87 -11.68 1.39
C MET A 232 14.55 -12.46 1.46
N PRO A 233 13.86 -12.69 0.31
CA PRO A 233 12.66 -13.54 0.28
C PRO A 233 12.98 -14.98 0.63
N LYS A 234 12.11 -15.65 1.38
CA LYS A 234 12.27 -17.07 1.70
C LYS A 234 12.27 -17.92 0.43
N GLY A 235 13.30 -18.73 0.25
CA GLY A 235 13.47 -19.58 -0.94
C GLY A 235 13.76 -18.84 -2.24
N GLY A 236 13.72 -17.50 -2.23
CA GLY A 236 13.97 -16.64 -3.39
C GLY A 236 15.43 -16.23 -3.57
N PHE A 237 15.66 -15.42 -4.61
CA PHE A 237 17.00 -14.91 -4.97
C PHE A 237 17.10 -13.38 -4.83
N GLY A 238 16.00 -12.68 -4.53
CA GLY A 238 15.90 -11.24 -4.68
C GLY A 238 15.75 -10.82 -6.15
N ASN A 239 15.80 -9.50 -6.43
CA ASN A 239 15.88 -9.01 -7.79
C ASN A 239 17.31 -9.14 -8.33
N LEU A 240 17.43 -9.12 -9.65
CA LEU A 240 18.71 -9.19 -10.35
C LEU A 240 18.92 -7.95 -11.22
N ILE A 241 20.17 -7.57 -11.44
CA ILE A 241 20.58 -6.59 -12.45
C ILE A 241 21.59 -7.22 -13.40
N ALA A 242 21.56 -6.82 -14.67
CA ALA A 242 22.52 -7.28 -15.68
C ALA A 242 23.93 -6.77 -15.36
N LEU A 243 24.93 -7.60 -15.52
CA LEU A 243 26.33 -7.18 -15.36
C LEU A 243 26.83 -6.41 -16.58
N PRO A 244 27.64 -5.35 -16.40
CA PRO A 244 28.20 -4.53 -17.48
C PRO A 244 29.37 -5.21 -18.21
N LEU A 245 29.88 -4.53 -19.24
CA LEU A 245 31.09 -4.86 -20.00
C LEU A 245 31.05 -6.20 -20.77
N GLN A 246 29.87 -6.75 -21.02
CA GLN A 246 29.74 -7.93 -21.87
C GLN A 246 30.21 -7.60 -23.29
N LYS A 247 31.10 -8.45 -23.88
CA LYS A 247 31.85 -8.14 -25.12
C LYS A 247 30.98 -7.67 -26.28
N LYS A 248 29.93 -8.43 -26.62
CA LYS A 248 29.09 -8.13 -27.80
C LYS A 248 28.36 -6.77 -27.71
N PRO A 249 27.64 -6.42 -26.63
CA PRO A 249 27.07 -5.08 -26.48
C PRO A 249 28.14 -3.99 -26.46
N ARG A 250 29.30 -4.24 -25.82
CA ARG A 250 30.40 -3.27 -25.74
C ARG A 250 30.96 -2.89 -27.10
N GLU A 251 31.04 -3.83 -28.05
CA GLU A 251 31.43 -3.56 -29.42
C GLU A 251 30.51 -2.57 -30.15
N ASN A 252 29.26 -2.44 -29.66
CA ASN A 252 28.25 -1.48 -30.15
C ASN A 252 28.12 -0.21 -29.28
N GLY A 253 29.04 0.01 -28.34
CA GLY A 253 29.00 1.15 -27.42
C GLY A 253 27.94 1.01 -26.31
N HIS A 254 27.41 -0.22 -26.08
CA HIS A 254 26.47 -0.52 -25.01
C HIS A 254 27.17 -1.33 -23.91
N SER A 255 26.57 -1.40 -22.71
CA SER A 255 27.17 -2.10 -21.56
C SER A 255 28.54 -1.51 -21.19
N VAL A 256 28.70 -0.21 -21.31
CA VAL A 256 29.92 0.56 -21.08
C VAL A 256 29.71 1.71 -20.13
N PHE A 257 30.71 2.03 -19.34
CA PHE A 257 30.70 3.21 -18.46
C PHE A 257 30.97 4.46 -19.26
N VAL A 258 30.27 5.53 -18.89
CA VAL A 258 30.23 6.80 -19.60
C VAL A 258 30.43 7.98 -18.65
N ASP A 259 30.87 9.10 -19.21
CA ASP A 259 30.90 10.37 -18.51
C ASP A 259 29.50 11.02 -18.37
N ALA A 260 29.45 12.21 -17.78
CA ALA A 260 28.21 12.97 -17.61
C ALA A 260 27.56 13.40 -18.94
N ALA A 261 28.33 13.45 -20.03
CA ALA A 261 27.85 13.75 -21.38
C ALA A 261 27.38 12.49 -22.13
N LEU A 262 27.47 11.31 -21.49
CA LEU A 262 27.16 9.97 -22.02
C LEU A 262 28.17 9.50 -23.10
N HIS A 263 29.40 10.00 -23.07
CA HIS A 263 30.46 9.46 -23.90
C HIS A 263 31.17 8.31 -23.16
N PRO A 264 31.44 7.17 -23.82
CA PRO A 264 32.18 6.07 -23.23
C PRO A 264 33.58 6.48 -22.76
N HIS A 265 33.97 6.08 -21.56
CA HIS A 265 35.37 6.25 -21.12
C HIS A 265 36.30 5.48 -22.04
N PRO A 266 37.42 6.09 -22.51
CA PRO A 266 38.35 5.47 -23.44
C PRO A 266 38.94 4.16 -22.92
N ASP A 267 39.32 4.13 -21.64
CA ASP A 267 39.71 2.92 -20.92
C ASP A 267 38.72 2.61 -19.79
N GLN A 268 37.88 1.62 -20.04
CA GLN A 268 36.84 1.16 -19.08
C GLN A 268 37.46 0.57 -17.82
N TRP A 269 38.65 -0.06 -17.93
CA TRP A 269 39.29 -0.72 -16.79
C TRP A 269 40.04 0.28 -15.90
N ALA A 270 40.69 1.25 -16.49
CA ALA A 270 41.29 2.38 -15.77
C ALA A 270 40.19 3.16 -15.00
N PHE A 271 39.04 3.40 -15.64
CA PHE A 271 37.90 4.03 -14.99
C PHE A 271 37.40 3.21 -13.81
N LEU A 272 37.17 1.91 -13.99
CA LEU A 272 36.71 1.04 -12.90
C LEU A 272 37.73 0.94 -11.74
N ALA A 273 39.03 0.97 -12.06
CA ALA A 273 40.08 0.96 -11.04
C ALA A 273 40.15 2.29 -10.23
N SER A 274 39.72 3.39 -10.82
CA SER A 274 39.69 4.70 -10.17
C SER A 274 38.50 4.93 -9.25
N ILE A 275 37.47 4.05 -9.29
CA ILE A 275 36.25 4.21 -8.47
C ILE A 275 36.60 4.11 -6.99
N GLN A 276 36.21 5.15 -6.25
CA GLN A 276 36.30 5.20 -4.79
C GLN A 276 34.95 4.73 -4.20
N PRO A 277 34.93 3.58 -3.50
CA PRO A 277 33.69 3.11 -2.89
C PRO A 277 33.25 4.02 -1.73
N MET A 278 31.95 4.22 -1.58
CA MET A 278 31.37 5.04 -0.53
C MET A 278 31.50 4.35 0.85
N PRO A 279 32.08 5.02 1.86
CA PRO A 279 32.11 4.49 3.22
C PRO A 279 30.71 4.36 3.82
N SER A 280 30.46 3.33 4.62
CA SER A 280 29.12 3.11 5.24
C SER A 280 28.71 4.24 6.20
N HIS A 281 29.66 4.89 6.86
CA HIS A 281 29.37 6.00 7.79
C HIS A 281 28.93 7.28 7.08
N ASP A 282 29.13 7.42 5.75
CA ASP A 282 28.69 8.58 4.98
C ASP A 282 27.22 8.47 4.52
N ILE A 283 26.60 7.28 4.64
CA ILE A 283 25.25 7.03 4.15
C ILE A 283 24.22 7.91 4.90
N GLU A 284 24.17 7.84 6.20
CA GLU A 284 23.19 8.60 7.01
C GLU A 284 23.38 10.12 6.92
N PRO A 285 24.62 10.70 7.02
CA PRO A 285 24.85 12.10 6.75
C PRO A 285 24.39 12.54 5.35
N THR A 286 24.58 11.70 4.34
CA THR A 286 24.15 12.01 2.97
C THR A 286 22.63 12.00 2.84
N ILE A 287 21.93 11.02 3.46
CA ILE A 287 20.48 11.01 3.54
C ILE A 287 19.95 12.29 4.18
N LEU A 288 20.54 12.71 5.30
CA LEU A 288 20.16 13.95 5.99
C LEU A 288 20.37 15.20 5.11
N ARG A 289 21.50 15.29 4.39
CA ARG A 289 21.74 16.39 3.43
C ARG A 289 20.71 16.39 2.30
N ALA A 290 20.44 15.23 1.69
CA ALA A 290 19.51 15.09 0.59
C ALA A 290 18.06 15.45 0.97
N THR A 291 17.63 15.06 2.17
CA THR A 291 16.25 15.20 2.62
C THR A 291 16.02 16.40 3.55
N GLY A 292 17.08 16.95 4.09
CA GLY A 292 17.00 18.00 5.11
C GLY A 292 16.31 17.53 6.40
N GLY A 293 16.39 16.23 6.71
CA GLY A 293 15.81 15.63 7.90
C GLY A 293 14.34 15.19 7.75
N VAL A 294 13.76 15.31 6.54
CA VAL A 294 12.44 14.76 6.20
C VAL A 294 12.62 13.30 5.76
N HIS A 295 11.56 12.48 5.93
CA HIS A 295 11.60 11.09 5.46
C HIS A 295 11.91 11.02 3.94
N PRO A 296 12.80 10.12 3.48
CA PRO A 296 13.23 10.08 2.08
C PRO A 296 12.10 9.96 1.04
N LEU A 297 11.03 9.23 1.33
CA LEU A 297 9.91 9.09 0.40
C LEU A 297 8.98 10.31 0.37
N ASP A 298 8.89 11.06 1.48
CA ASP A 298 8.03 12.25 1.62
C ASP A 298 6.59 12.05 1.07
N VAL A 299 6.01 10.87 1.33
CA VAL A 299 4.63 10.51 1.00
C VAL A 299 3.92 10.01 2.25
N MET A 300 2.58 10.01 2.22
CA MET A 300 1.77 9.54 3.33
C MET A 300 2.10 8.09 3.71
N PHE A 301 2.40 7.87 4.99
CA PHE A 301 2.57 6.54 5.57
C PHE A 301 1.20 5.97 5.96
N VAL A 302 1.03 4.67 5.75
CA VAL A 302 -0.18 3.94 6.15
C VAL A 302 0.15 2.94 7.28
N ASP A 303 1.37 2.97 7.83
CA ASP A 303 1.86 1.93 8.72
C ASP A 303 1.41 2.13 10.18
N GLU A 304 0.87 1.06 10.79
CA GLU A 304 0.43 1.04 12.19
C GLU A 304 1.62 1.13 13.18
N GLU A 305 2.84 0.74 12.75
CA GLU A 305 4.03 0.84 13.60
C GLU A 305 4.46 2.28 13.84
N ASP A 306 4.23 3.16 12.87
CA ASP A 306 4.43 4.61 13.03
C ASP A 306 3.43 5.26 14.01
N GLN A 307 2.36 4.56 14.38
CA GLN A 307 1.38 5.06 15.35
C GLN A 307 1.77 4.77 16.80
N LYS A 308 2.72 3.86 17.06
CA LYS A 308 3.07 3.43 18.43
C LYS A 308 3.78 4.50 19.24
N GLU A 309 4.49 5.41 18.59
CA GLU A 309 5.23 6.47 19.24
C GLU A 309 4.98 7.83 18.57
N PRO A 310 3.76 8.39 18.65
CA PRO A 310 3.43 9.64 17.97
C PRO A 310 4.25 10.85 18.42
N TRP A 311 4.90 10.78 19.59
CA TRP A 311 5.80 11.82 20.10
C TRP A 311 7.22 11.76 19.52
N THR A 312 7.63 10.67 18.89
CA THR A 312 8.91 10.56 18.16
C THR A 312 8.82 11.15 16.76
N ARG A 313 7.61 11.41 16.28
CA ARG A 313 7.43 12.11 15.01
C ARG A 313 7.93 13.52 15.17
N SER A 314 9.02 13.83 14.47
CA SER A 314 9.30 15.21 14.12
C SER A 314 7.99 15.78 13.54
N THR A 315 7.38 16.73 14.22
CA THR A 315 6.34 17.58 13.64
C THR A 315 6.93 18.02 12.32
N LEU A 316 6.37 17.54 11.21
CA LEU A 316 6.72 17.99 9.88
C LEU A 316 6.42 19.50 9.87
N LEU A 317 7.39 20.28 10.30
CA LEU A 317 7.46 21.68 9.93
C LEU A 317 7.51 21.62 8.41
N LEU A 318 6.37 21.87 7.79
CA LEU A 318 6.24 21.97 6.33
C LEU A 318 7.31 22.97 5.91
N LYS A 319 8.45 22.44 5.47
CA LYS A 319 9.58 23.26 5.05
C LYS A 319 9.06 24.08 3.89
N LYS A 320 9.12 25.41 4.00
CA LYS A 320 8.81 26.29 2.87
C LYS A 320 9.59 25.77 1.67
N LEU A 321 8.89 25.62 0.55
CA LEU A 321 9.52 25.17 -0.68
C LEU A 321 10.66 26.12 -1.05
N ALA A 322 11.80 25.54 -1.46
CA ALA A 322 12.95 26.32 -1.85
C ALA A 322 12.78 26.83 -3.29
N GLY A 323 13.29 28.04 -3.55
CA GLY A 323 13.28 28.67 -4.86
C GLY A 323 12.20 29.71 -5.06
N PRO A 324 12.18 30.39 -6.22
CA PRO A 324 11.18 31.40 -6.55
C PRO A 324 9.81 30.72 -6.73
N MET A 325 8.79 31.22 -6.03
CA MET A 325 7.41 30.77 -6.15
C MET A 325 6.59 31.77 -6.98
N PRO A 326 5.62 31.31 -7.80
CA PRO A 326 4.73 32.21 -8.51
C PRO A 326 3.86 32.98 -7.52
N LYS A 327 3.46 34.21 -7.88
CA LYS A 327 2.56 35.01 -7.05
C LYS A 327 1.12 34.48 -7.09
N SER A 328 0.71 33.97 -8.24
CA SER A 328 -0.60 33.34 -8.46
C SER A 328 -0.47 32.10 -9.33
N LEU A 329 -1.42 31.19 -9.22
CA LEU A 329 -1.52 29.98 -10.01
C LEU A 329 -2.96 29.75 -10.44
N ARG A 330 -3.18 29.42 -11.72
CA ARG A 330 -4.47 29.00 -12.23
C ARG A 330 -4.73 27.55 -11.93
N VAL A 331 -5.90 27.27 -11.34
CA VAL A 331 -6.32 25.94 -10.95
C VAL A 331 -7.70 25.67 -11.55
N THR A 332 -7.83 24.61 -12.33
CA THR A 332 -9.14 24.20 -12.88
C THR A 332 -9.68 23.01 -12.09
N SER A 333 -10.84 23.22 -11.46
CA SER A 333 -11.56 22.15 -10.76
C SER A 333 -12.59 21.53 -11.70
N ALA A 334 -12.38 20.29 -12.13
CA ALA A 334 -13.27 19.55 -13.02
C ALA A 334 -13.47 18.11 -12.49
N ASN A 335 -13.35 17.09 -13.34
CA ASN A 335 -13.27 15.68 -12.89
C ASN A 335 -12.05 15.42 -11.99
N LEU A 336 -10.97 16.13 -12.21
CA LEU A 336 -9.76 16.22 -11.38
C LEU A 336 -9.47 17.71 -11.09
N ILE A 337 -8.41 17.97 -10.34
CA ILE A 337 -7.90 19.32 -10.07
C ILE A 337 -6.66 19.52 -10.94
N TYR A 338 -6.72 20.43 -11.90
CA TYR A 338 -5.67 20.65 -12.88
C TYR A 338 -4.84 21.89 -12.52
N PHE A 339 -3.53 21.76 -12.58
CA PHE A 339 -2.53 22.82 -12.37
C PHE A 339 -1.74 23.00 -13.65
N GLU A 340 -1.67 24.22 -14.19
CA GLU A 340 -0.86 24.51 -15.37
C GLU A 340 0.63 24.38 -15.05
N LYS A 341 1.38 23.75 -15.97
CA LYS A 341 2.82 23.53 -15.82
C LYS A 341 3.68 24.73 -16.17
N SER A 342 3.16 25.69 -16.96
CA SER A 342 3.93 26.82 -17.49
C SER A 342 4.64 27.61 -16.40
N ASP A 343 3.95 27.88 -15.31
CA ASP A 343 4.44 28.69 -14.19
C ASP A 343 4.68 27.88 -12.91
N LEU A 344 4.67 26.54 -13.02
CA LEU A 344 4.76 25.64 -11.90
C LEU A 344 6.21 25.24 -11.62
N PRO A 345 6.87 25.74 -10.54
CA PRO A 345 8.20 25.31 -10.16
C PRO A 345 8.24 23.82 -9.87
N GLN A 346 9.35 23.16 -10.18
CA GLN A 346 9.46 21.70 -10.04
C GLN A 346 9.26 21.22 -8.60
N SER A 347 9.78 21.96 -7.62
CA SER A 347 9.60 21.65 -6.21
C SER A 347 8.12 21.65 -5.80
N LEU A 348 7.34 22.61 -6.31
CA LEU A 348 5.89 22.69 -6.07
C LEU A 348 5.14 21.57 -6.82
N ALA A 349 5.51 21.31 -8.09
CA ALA A 349 4.93 20.23 -8.89
C ALA A 349 5.07 18.88 -8.18
N ASN A 350 6.27 18.56 -7.70
CA ASN A 350 6.53 17.31 -6.98
C ASN A 350 5.77 17.24 -5.65
N ARG A 351 5.64 18.36 -4.95
CA ARG A 351 4.89 18.41 -3.70
C ARG A 351 3.39 18.19 -3.94
N LEU A 352 2.83 18.77 -4.99
CA LEU A 352 1.45 18.52 -5.42
C LEU A 352 1.22 17.05 -5.77
N ILE A 353 2.09 16.43 -6.58
CA ILE A 353 2.00 15.01 -6.95
C ILE A 353 2.01 14.11 -5.69
N ARG A 354 2.83 14.44 -4.70
CA ARG A 354 2.91 13.68 -3.45
C ARG A 354 1.68 13.78 -2.55
N LEU A 355 0.85 14.83 -2.69
CA LEU A 355 -0.45 14.87 -2.01
C LEU A 355 -1.39 13.76 -2.49
N ALA A 356 -1.20 13.29 -3.72
CA ALA A 356 -1.96 12.20 -4.31
C ALA A 356 -1.17 10.88 -4.34
N ALA A 357 -0.24 10.67 -3.40
CA ALA A 357 0.59 9.47 -3.32
C ALA A 357 0.69 8.96 -1.88
N PHE A 358 0.85 7.64 -1.72
CA PHE A 358 1.05 7.01 -0.42
C PHE A 358 1.85 5.72 -0.56
N GLN A 359 2.46 5.28 0.55
CA GLN A 359 3.18 4.01 0.59
C GLN A 359 2.22 2.85 0.40
N ASN A 360 2.62 1.86 -0.43
CA ASN A 360 1.82 0.67 -0.69
C ASN A 360 1.91 -0.33 0.47
N PRO A 361 0.86 -0.51 1.28
CA PRO A 361 0.91 -1.40 2.43
C PRO A 361 1.13 -2.87 2.05
N GLU A 362 0.72 -3.29 0.85
CA GLU A 362 0.95 -4.65 0.37
C GLU A 362 2.44 -4.93 0.12
N PHE A 363 3.17 -3.93 -0.41
CA PHE A 363 4.61 -4.03 -0.59
C PHE A 363 5.30 -4.25 0.75
N TYR A 364 5.06 -3.39 1.73
CA TYR A 364 5.73 -3.45 3.04
C TYR A 364 5.33 -4.70 3.83
N ARG A 365 4.06 -5.12 3.74
CA ARG A 365 3.59 -6.37 4.37
C ARG A 365 4.25 -7.60 3.75
N ALA A 366 4.33 -7.67 2.42
CA ALA A 366 5.01 -8.77 1.72
C ALA A 366 6.49 -8.81 2.09
N GLN A 367 7.17 -7.65 2.13
CA GLN A 367 8.55 -7.53 2.55
C GLN A 367 8.77 -8.01 3.99
N ALA A 368 7.93 -7.57 4.94
CA ALA A 368 8.01 -8.00 6.35
C ALA A 368 7.82 -9.51 6.53
N MET A 369 6.99 -10.13 5.68
CA MET A 369 6.79 -11.59 5.65
C MET A 369 7.87 -12.31 4.83
N ARG A 370 8.87 -11.62 4.29
CA ARG A 370 9.91 -12.17 3.39
C ARG A 370 9.34 -12.83 2.15
N PHE A 371 8.27 -12.24 1.57
CA PHE A 371 7.73 -12.61 0.26
C PHE A 371 8.35 -11.75 -0.86
N PRO A 372 8.36 -12.25 -2.10
CA PRO A 372 8.76 -11.46 -3.25
C PRO A 372 7.86 -10.23 -3.44
N VAL A 373 8.46 -9.09 -3.80
CA VAL A 373 7.75 -7.80 -3.99
C VAL A 373 7.85 -7.23 -5.41
N TRP A 374 8.42 -7.99 -6.34
CA TRP A 374 8.72 -7.54 -7.72
C TRP A 374 7.49 -7.10 -8.54
N ASP A 375 6.30 -7.56 -8.16
CA ASP A 375 5.00 -7.25 -8.79
C ASP A 375 4.23 -6.13 -8.07
N LYS A 376 4.82 -5.51 -7.05
CA LYS A 376 4.16 -4.51 -6.21
C LYS A 376 4.92 -3.20 -6.22
N PRO A 377 4.30 -2.10 -6.68
CA PRO A 377 4.93 -0.80 -6.57
C PRO A 377 5.08 -0.41 -5.09
N ARG A 378 6.14 0.31 -4.79
CA ARG A 378 6.44 0.79 -3.44
C ARG A 378 5.55 1.93 -3.01
N VAL A 379 5.24 2.80 -3.96
CA VAL A 379 4.38 3.97 -3.80
C VAL A 379 3.22 3.87 -4.77
N ILE A 380 2.02 4.08 -4.29
CA ILE A 380 0.82 4.23 -5.12
C ILE A 380 0.62 5.71 -5.36
N GLY A 381 0.67 6.13 -6.62
CA GLY A 381 0.38 7.49 -7.06
C GLY A 381 -0.96 7.54 -7.80
N CYS A 382 -1.79 8.53 -7.44
CA CYS A 382 -3.09 8.79 -8.07
C CYS A 382 -3.11 10.09 -8.89
N ALA A 383 -2.02 10.84 -8.91
CA ALA A 383 -1.85 12.01 -9.77
C ALA A 383 -1.70 11.60 -11.23
N GLU A 384 -2.16 12.45 -12.14
CA GLU A 384 -2.01 12.27 -13.59
C GLU A 384 -1.14 13.38 -14.17
N ASN A 385 -0.33 13.01 -15.13
CA ASN A 385 0.62 13.90 -15.79
C ASN A 385 0.22 14.10 -17.26
N PHE A 386 -0.41 15.24 -17.56
CA PHE A 386 -0.75 15.64 -18.92
C PHE A 386 0.36 16.52 -19.51
N PRO A 387 0.43 16.71 -20.83
CA PRO A 387 1.48 17.55 -21.47
C PRO A 387 1.57 18.95 -20.87
N GLN A 388 0.45 19.60 -20.60
CA GLN A 388 0.36 20.99 -20.11
C GLN A 388 -0.07 21.11 -18.65
N HIS A 389 -0.52 20.01 -17.99
CA HIS A 389 -1.09 20.05 -16.66
C HIS A 389 -0.62 18.89 -15.80
N ILE A 390 -0.57 19.13 -14.49
CA ILE A 390 -0.58 18.09 -13.48
C ILE A 390 -2.00 18.04 -12.92
N ALA A 391 -2.56 16.84 -12.80
CA ALA A 391 -3.90 16.67 -12.26
C ALA A 391 -3.89 15.81 -11.00
N LEU A 392 -4.59 16.26 -9.98
CA LEU A 392 -4.79 15.54 -8.72
C LEU A 392 -6.26 15.08 -8.59
N PRO A 393 -6.51 13.97 -7.89
CA PRO A 393 -7.87 13.59 -7.53
C PRO A 393 -8.58 14.70 -6.73
N ARG A 394 -9.90 14.83 -6.92
CA ARG A 394 -10.71 15.91 -6.33
C ARG A 394 -10.63 16.01 -4.80
N GLY A 395 -10.42 14.90 -4.10
CA GLY A 395 -10.31 14.89 -2.65
C GLY A 395 -9.02 15.50 -2.11
N CYS A 396 -8.04 15.77 -2.97
CA CYS A 396 -6.82 16.47 -2.62
C CYS A 396 -6.98 18.01 -2.65
N PHE A 397 -8.18 18.53 -2.97
CA PHE A 397 -8.41 19.97 -3.18
C PHE A 397 -8.00 20.80 -1.95
N ASP A 398 -8.54 20.45 -0.78
CA ASP A 398 -8.26 21.21 0.45
C ASP A 398 -6.76 21.22 0.79
N ALA A 399 -6.12 20.05 0.66
CA ALA A 399 -4.68 19.92 0.93
C ALA A 399 -3.82 20.69 -0.10
N ALA A 400 -4.23 20.71 -1.37
CA ALA A 400 -3.55 21.47 -2.41
C ALA A 400 -3.70 22.98 -2.17
N MET A 401 -4.91 23.45 -1.85
CA MET A 401 -5.14 24.87 -1.54
C MET A 401 -4.37 25.30 -0.29
N ALA A 402 -4.33 24.50 0.74
CA ALA A 402 -3.53 24.74 1.93
C ALA A 402 -2.03 24.84 1.60
N LEU A 403 -1.51 23.91 0.79
CA LEU A 403 -0.11 23.94 0.33
C LEU A 403 0.23 25.25 -0.41
N LEU A 404 -0.63 25.68 -1.31
CA LEU A 404 -0.43 26.93 -2.08
C LEU A 404 -0.48 28.16 -1.16
N HIS A 405 -1.47 28.21 -0.27
CA HIS A 405 -1.60 29.28 0.71
C HIS A 405 -0.38 29.39 1.65
N ASP A 406 0.10 28.25 2.17
CA ASP A 406 1.26 28.21 3.08
C ASP A 406 2.56 28.67 2.42
N ASN A 407 2.62 28.60 1.08
CA ASN A 407 3.74 29.11 0.28
C ASN A 407 3.47 30.53 -0.29
N GLY A 408 2.37 31.16 0.10
CA GLY A 408 2.04 32.55 -0.29
C GLY A 408 1.60 32.69 -1.75
N ILE A 409 1.05 31.62 -2.34
CA ILE A 409 0.61 31.59 -3.73
C ILE A 409 -0.91 31.83 -3.77
N ALA A 410 -1.34 32.88 -4.45
CA ALA A 410 -2.75 33.13 -4.70
C ALA A 410 -3.31 32.15 -5.74
N CYS A 411 -4.55 31.68 -5.56
CA CYS A 411 -5.17 30.71 -6.44
C CYS A 411 -6.34 31.33 -7.19
N GLU A 412 -6.32 31.26 -8.52
CA GLU A 412 -7.44 31.59 -9.40
C GLU A 412 -8.13 30.28 -9.79
N VAL A 413 -9.23 29.94 -9.09
CA VAL A 413 -9.93 28.66 -9.30
C VAL A 413 -11.05 28.83 -10.31
N SER A 414 -10.96 28.13 -11.46
CA SER A 414 -12.06 27.95 -12.42
C SER A 414 -12.84 26.68 -12.08
N ASP A 415 -14.15 26.77 -11.89
CA ASP A 415 -15.01 25.63 -11.60
C ASP A 415 -15.70 25.12 -12.87
N GLU A 416 -15.16 24.05 -13.46
CA GLU A 416 -15.65 23.38 -14.67
C GLU A 416 -16.42 22.09 -14.33
N ARG A 417 -16.78 21.90 -13.08
CA ARG A 417 -17.55 20.74 -12.64
C ARG A 417 -19.00 20.84 -13.11
N PHE A 418 -19.59 19.70 -13.44
CA PHE A 418 -20.99 19.67 -13.83
C PHE A 418 -21.90 19.85 -12.61
N ALA A 419 -22.58 21.00 -12.54
CA ALA A 419 -23.47 21.35 -11.44
C ALA A 419 -24.74 20.48 -11.38
N GLY A 420 -25.06 19.77 -12.47
CA GLY A 420 -26.22 18.90 -12.59
C GLY A 420 -27.47 19.57 -13.17
N GLN A 421 -28.39 18.72 -13.60
CA GLN A 421 -29.73 19.15 -14.01
C GLN A 421 -30.64 19.20 -12.79
N ARG A 422 -31.45 20.25 -12.69
CA ARG A 422 -32.42 20.36 -11.59
C ARG A 422 -33.44 19.24 -11.64
N ILE A 423 -33.73 18.64 -10.48
CA ILE A 423 -34.80 17.67 -10.28
C ILE A 423 -35.73 18.19 -9.16
N ASP A 424 -37.01 18.00 -9.36
CA ASP A 424 -38.01 18.35 -8.36
C ASP A 424 -38.38 17.13 -7.56
N VAL A 425 -37.75 16.99 -6.39
CA VAL A 425 -37.96 15.89 -5.44
C VAL A 425 -37.90 16.45 -4.02
N ALA A 426 -38.82 16.02 -3.18
CA ALA A 426 -38.88 16.39 -1.77
C ALA A 426 -38.57 15.22 -0.86
N PHE A 427 -37.99 15.47 0.29
CA PHE A 427 -37.77 14.41 1.29
C PHE A 427 -39.05 14.20 2.11
N ALA A 428 -39.63 13.01 1.99
CA ALA A 428 -40.91 12.62 2.60
C ALA A 428 -40.73 11.89 3.95
N GLY A 429 -39.67 12.15 4.68
CA GLY A 429 -39.39 11.49 5.96
C GLY A 429 -39.06 12.49 7.07
N THR A 430 -38.89 11.96 8.28
CA THR A 430 -38.37 12.73 9.42
C THR A 430 -36.98 12.25 9.77
N LEU A 431 -36.01 13.16 9.78
CA LEU A 431 -34.63 12.84 10.18
C LEU A 431 -34.53 12.80 11.71
N ARG A 432 -33.83 11.82 12.23
CA ARG A 432 -33.40 11.85 13.63
C ARG A 432 -32.38 12.98 13.83
N PRO A 433 -32.18 13.48 15.07
CA PRO A 433 -31.23 14.57 15.33
C PRO A 433 -29.81 14.30 14.84
N ASP A 434 -29.32 13.05 15.01
CA ASP A 434 -28.03 12.59 14.54
C ASP A 434 -27.91 12.59 13.00
N GLN A 435 -28.99 12.20 12.31
CA GLN A 435 -29.08 12.23 10.85
C GLN A 435 -29.17 13.67 10.33
N ALA A 436 -29.92 14.53 11.00
CA ALA A 436 -30.05 15.95 10.64
C ALA A 436 -28.68 16.66 10.75
N ALA A 437 -27.93 16.39 11.82
CA ALA A 437 -26.55 16.90 11.99
C ALA A 437 -25.63 16.41 10.88
N ALA A 438 -25.70 15.14 10.50
CA ALA A 438 -24.93 14.59 9.40
C ALA A 438 -25.29 15.25 8.05
N VAL A 439 -26.57 15.44 7.76
CA VAL A 439 -27.02 16.14 6.54
C VAL A 439 -26.50 17.58 6.53
N ALA A 440 -26.65 18.32 7.62
CA ALA A 440 -26.18 19.70 7.73
C ALA A 440 -24.66 19.78 7.48
N SER A 441 -23.87 18.93 8.14
CA SER A 441 -22.41 18.86 7.93
C SER A 441 -22.03 18.58 6.47
N MET A 442 -22.69 17.61 5.83
CA MET A 442 -22.38 17.22 4.44
C MET A 442 -22.80 18.30 3.41
N LEU A 443 -23.81 19.14 3.70
CA LEU A 443 -24.23 20.21 2.81
C LEU A 443 -23.23 21.36 2.72
N HIS A 444 -22.37 21.54 3.73
CA HIS A 444 -21.31 22.56 3.69
C HIS A 444 -20.15 22.21 2.75
N HIS A 445 -20.13 20.99 2.21
CA HIS A 445 -19.04 20.49 1.37
C HIS A 445 -19.55 19.90 0.06
N ASP A 446 -18.85 20.18 -1.03
CA ASP A 446 -19.16 19.58 -2.33
C ASP A 446 -18.72 18.11 -2.38
N THR A 447 -17.61 17.78 -1.72
CA THR A 447 -17.03 16.43 -1.72
C THR A 447 -16.70 15.97 -0.29
N GLY A 448 -16.91 14.69 0.00
CA GLY A 448 -16.54 14.13 1.28
C GLY A 448 -17.15 12.77 1.57
N VAL A 449 -16.70 12.18 2.68
CA VAL A 449 -17.15 10.87 3.18
C VAL A 449 -17.97 11.06 4.44
N LEU A 450 -19.14 10.44 4.48
CA LEU A 450 -19.93 10.22 5.68
C LEU A 450 -19.57 8.86 6.27
N CYS A 451 -18.90 8.87 7.42
CA CYS A 451 -18.62 7.66 8.20
C CYS A 451 -19.74 7.44 9.22
N ALA A 452 -20.57 6.43 8.99
CA ALA A 452 -21.71 6.16 9.87
C ALA A 452 -21.90 4.66 10.09
N PRO A 453 -22.14 4.21 11.34
CA PRO A 453 -22.27 2.80 11.67
C PRO A 453 -23.43 2.15 10.93
N THR A 454 -23.46 0.83 10.98
CA THR A 454 -24.59 0.07 10.47
C THR A 454 -25.87 0.45 11.21
N ALA A 455 -27.00 0.44 10.51
CA ALA A 455 -28.31 0.86 11.03
C ALA A 455 -28.45 2.36 11.38
N PHE A 456 -27.42 3.19 11.12
CA PHE A 456 -27.55 4.65 11.21
C PHE A 456 -28.63 5.20 10.27
N GLY A 457 -28.86 4.55 9.13
CA GLY A 457 -29.78 5.03 8.10
C GLY A 457 -29.05 5.85 7.02
N LYS A 458 -27.85 5.43 6.60
CA LYS A 458 -27.06 6.09 5.53
C LYS A 458 -27.89 6.40 4.28
N THR A 459 -28.79 5.48 3.88
CA THR A 459 -29.67 5.69 2.70
C THR A 459 -30.71 6.81 2.94
N VAL A 460 -31.24 6.93 4.17
CA VAL A 460 -32.17 8.01 4.55
C VAL A 460 -31.46 9.36 4.49
N THR A 461 -30.25 9.44 5.07
CA THR A 461 -29.41 10.65 5.03
C THR A 461 -29.08 11.03 3.60
N ALA A 462 -28.77 10.04 2.74
CA ALA A 462 -28.50 10.28 1.31
C ALA A 462 -29.75 10.77 0.56
N ALA A 463 -30.95 10.22 0.83
CA ALA A 463 -32.20 10.70 0.24
C ALA A 463 -32.48 12.16 0.61
N ALA A 464 -32.26 12.52 1.88
CA ALA A 464 -32.39 13.91 2.33
C ALA A 464 -31.38 14.86 1.63
N LEU A 465 -30.14 14.40 1.41
CA LEU A 465 -29.12 15.15 0.65
C LEU A 465 -29.51 15.32 -0.82
N ILE A 466 -30.06 14.28 -1.48
CA ILE A 466 -30.56 14.35 -2.86
C ILE A 466 -31.64 15.43 -2.97
N ALA A 467 -32.63 15.41 -2.07
CA ALA A 467 -33.71 16.40 -2.07
C ALA A 467 -33.19 17.82 -1.79
N ARG A 468 -32.26 17.99 -0.84
CA ARG A 468 -31.70 19.31 -0.49
C ARG A 468 -30.83 19.91 -1.60
N ARG A 469 -30.06 19.08 -2.32
CA ARG A 469 -29.25 19.52 -3.47
C ARG A 469 -30.09 19.75 -4.72
N GLY A 470 -31.20 19.02 -4.91
CA GLY A 470 -32.14 19.21 -6.01
C GLY A 470 -31.55 19.04 -7.39
N VAL A 471 -30.53 18.19 -7.55
CA VAL A 471 -29.85 17.92 -8.83
C VAL A 471 -29.83 16.43 -9.15
N ASN A 472 -29.75 16.11 -10.43
CA ASN A 472 -29.74 14.74 -10.88
C ASN A 472 -28.58 13.95 -10.26
N THR A 473 -28.90 12.73 -9.81
CA THR A 473 -28.03 11.96 -8.93
C THR A 473 -27.77 10.55 -9.45
N LEU A 474 -26.50 10.11 -9.42
CA LEU A 474 -26.09 8.74 -9.68
C LEU A 474 -25.64 8.06 -8.38
N VAL A 475 -26.30 6.97 -8.00
CA VAL A 475 -25.91 6.15 -6.85
C VAL A 475 -25.14 4.94 -7.34
N LEU A 476 -23.90 4.80 -6.88
CA LEU A 476 -23.01 3.68 -7.22
C LEU A 476 -23.06 2.62 -6.14
N VAL A 477 -23.40 1.39 -6.53
CA VAL A 477 -23.46 0.23 -5.64
C VAL A 477 -22.63 -0.93 -6.20
N HIS A 478 -22.11 -1.79 -5.33
CA HIS A 478 -21.26 -2.90 -5.74
C HIS A 478 -22.00 -4.22 -6.03
N ARG A 479 -23.33 -4.29 -5.77
CA ARG A 479 -24.16 -5.49 -5.96
C ARG A 479 -25.59 -5.17 -6.41
N THR A 480 -26.18 -6.09 -7.15
CA THR A 480 -27.57 -5.97 -7.63
C THR A 480 -28.61 -5.98 -6.52
N GLU A 481 -28.36 -6.69 -5.43
CA GLU A 481 -29.24 -6.70 -4.28
C GLU A 481 -29.33 -5.33 -3.59
N LEU A 482 -28.20 -4.63 -3.50
CA LEU A 482 -28.18 -3.25 -2.99
C LEU A 482 -28.88 -2.29 -3.95
N GLN A 483 -28.78 -2.50 -5.27
CA GLN A 483 -29.48 -1.68 -6.25
C GLN A 483 -31.00 -1.71 -6.02
N ALA A 484 -31.58 -2.92 -5.84
CA ALA A 484 -33.00 -3.05 -5.55
C ALA A 484 -33.41 -2.40 -4.22
N GLN A 485 -32.59 -2.54 -3.19
CA GLN A 485 -32.79 -1.92 -1.87
C GLN A 485 -32.78 -0.37 -1.95
N TRP A 486 -31.80 0.18 -2.67
CA TRP A 486 -31.70 1.61 -2.86
C TRP A 486 -32.90 2.16 -3.65
N GLN A 487 -33.33 1.44 -4.69
CA GLN A 487 -34.49 1.82 -5.50
C GLN A 487 -35.74 1.91 -4.64
N GLU A 488 -36.05 0.86 -3.86
CA GLU A 488 -37.22 0.82 -2.97
C GLU A 488 -37.19 1.96 -1.95
N ARG A 489 -36.03 2.17 -1.30
CA ARG A 489 -35.87 3.20 -0.27
C ARG A 489 -35.96 4.62 -0.83
N LEU A 490 -35.30 4.88 -1.98
CA LEU A 490 -35.38 6.23 -2.59
C LEU A 490 -36.80 6.54 -3.05
N GLN A 491 -37.54 5.57 -3.60
CA GLN A 491 -38.95 5.76 -3.96
C GLN A 491 -39.81 6.10 -2.73
N ALA A 492 -39.57 5.43 -1.61
CA ALA A 492 -40.32 5.64 -0.36
C ALA A 492 -39.96 6.99 0.31
N PHE A 493 -38.66 7.34 0.40
CA PHE A 493 -38.22 8.54 1.11
C PHE A 493 -38.30 9.83 0.30
N LEU A 494 -38.39 9.73 -1.02
CA LEU A 494 -38.58 10.88 -1.91
C LEU A 494 -40.02 10.98 -2.45
N ASP A 495 -40.89 10.03 -2.09
CA ASP A 495 -42.26 9.90 -2.58
C ASP A 495 -42.38 9.98 -4.10
N VAL A 496 -41.53 9.24 -4.80
CA VAL A 496 -41.42 9.30 -6.27
C VAL A 496 -41.63 7.94 -6.91
N GLY A 497 -42.21 7.94 -8.09
CA GLY A 497 -42.45 6.74 -8.88
C GLY A 497 -41.21 6.22 -9.64
N LYS A 498 -41.40 5.10 -10.34
CA LYS A 498 -40.35 4.45 -11.16
C LYS A 498 -39.86 5.30 -12.33
N SER A 499 -40.58 6.32 -12.73
CA SER A 499 -40.18 7.28 -13.77
C SER A 499 -39.09 8.26 -13.32
N VAL A 500 -38.82 8.33 -12.02
CA VAL A 500 -37.79 9.21 -11.45
C VAL A 500 -36.56 8.42 -11.03
N VAL A 501 -36.75 7.17 -10.51
CA VAL A 501 -35.64 6.34 -10.01
C VAL A 501 -35.39 5.20 -10.97
N GLY A 502 -34.31 5.29 -11.75
CA GLY A 502 -33.88 4.31 -12.74
C GLY A 502 -32.82 3.35 -12.21
N THR A 503 -32.44 2.37 -13.04
CA THR A 503 -31.42 1.39 -12.71
C THR A 503 -30.50 1.11 -13.92
N ILE A 504 -29.20 0.91 -13.64
CA ILE A 504 -28.17 0.60 -14.65
C ILE A 504 -27.43 -0.66 -14.21
N GLY A 505 -27.49 -1.72 -15.01
CA GLY A 505 -26.87 -3.01 -14.73
C GLY A 505 -27.81 -4.05 -14.16
N GLY A 506 -27.27 -5.21 -13.76
CA GLY A 506 -28.09 -6.34 -13.28
C GLY A 506 -28.93 -7.03 -14.36
N GLY A 507 -28.55 -6.95 -15.65
CA GLY A 507 -29.25 -7.53 -16.77
C GLY A 507 -30.35 -6.65 -17.37
N LYS A 508 -30.70 -5.54 -16.74
CA LYS A 508 -31.66 -4.53 -17.23
C LYS A 508 -31.10 -3.13 -16.98
N SER A 509 -31.06 -2.31 -18.00
CA SER A 509 -30.65 -0.92 -17.90
C SER A 509 -31.81 -0.02 -18.33
N LYS A 510 -32.32 0.79 -17.42
CA LYS A 510 -33.38 1.76 -17.66
C LYS A 510 -33.04 3.06 -16.90
N PRO A 511 -32.04 3.81 -17.39
CA PRO A 511 -31.71 5.10 -16.78
C PRO A 511 -32.84 6.10 -17.04
N THR A 512 -33.06 6.98 -16.07
CA THR A 512 -34.02 8.10 -16.16
C THR A 512 -33.33 9.43 -16.39
N GLY A 513 -32.03 9.51 -16.11
CA GLY A 513 -31.26 10.75 -16.12
C GLY A 513 -31.56 11.67 -14.92
N LYS A 514 -32.50 11.27 -14.03
CA LYS A 514 -32.87 12.01 -12.82
C LYS A 514 -32.17 11.44 -11.57
N ILE A 515 -32.61 10.27 -11.12
CA ILE A 515 -31.95 9.54 -10.04
C ILE A 515 -31.74 8.11 -10.54
N ASP A 516 -30.50 7.73 -10.76
CA ASP A 516 -30.17 6.41 -11.27
C ASP A 516 -29.26 5.65 -10.33
N ILE A 517 -29.51 4.36 -10.18
CA ILE A 517 -28.71 3.47 -9.31
C ILE A 517 -27.96 2.50 -10.21
N ALA A 518 -26.64 2.61 -10.21
CA ALA A 518 -25.78 1.80 -11.07
C ALA A 518 -24.98 0.76 -10.28
N VAL A 519 -24.95 -0.46 -10.83
CA VAL A 519 -23.98 -1.47 -10.38
C VAL A 519 -22.64 -1.17 -11.05
N MET A 520 -21.60 -0.90 -10.26
CA MET A 520 -20.32 -0.39 -10.74
C MET A 520 -19.66 -1.24 -11.82
N GLN A 521 -19.72 -2.57 -11.70
CA GLN A 521 -19.20 -3.49 -12.70
C GLN A 521 -19.85 -3.35 -14.08
N SER A 522 -21.05 -2.75 -14.13
CA SER A 522 -21.77 -2.48 -15.37
C SER A 522 -21.34 -1.18 -16.05
N LEU A 523 -20.67 -0.30 -15.33
CA LEU A 523 -20.19 0.99 -15.82
C LEU A 523 -18.77 0.91 -16.40
N SER A 524 -18.02 -0.14 -16.12
CA SER A 524 -16.67 -0.34 -16.64
C SER A 524 -16.53 -1.69 -17.31
N ARG A 525 -16.13 -1.71 -18.59
CA ARG A 525 -15.83 -2.92 -19.36
C ARG A 525 -14.48 -2.80 -20.03
N ARG A 526 -13.57 -3.72 -19.75
CA ARG A 526 -12.22 -3.77 -20.36
C ARG A 526 -11.49 -2.43 -20.31
N GLY A 527 -11.61 -1.72 -19.19
CA GLY A 527 -10.96 -0.42 -18.99
C GLY A 527 -11.74 0.80 -19.52
N ASN A 528 -12.79 0.60 -20.34
CA ASN A 528 -13.63 1.70 -20.81
C ASN A 528 -14.77 1.95 -19.84
N VAL A 529 -14.89 3.18 -19.38
CA VAL A 529 -15.97 3.66 -18.51
C VAL A 529 -17.09 4.24 -19.37
N ASN A 530 -18.34 3.91 -19.01
CA ASN A 530 -19.52 4.44 -19.68
C ASN A 530 -19.62 5.96 -19.48
N GLU A 531 -19.74 6.73 -20.55
CA GLU A 531 -19.80 8.19 -20.56
C GLU A 531 -21.00 8.77 -19.78
N LEU A 532 -22.04 7.97 -19.56
CA LEU A 532 -23.20 8.36 -18.77
C LEU A 532 -22.83 8.92 -17.38
N VAL A 533 -21.70 8.46 -16.79
CA VAL A 533 -21.25 8.93 -15.45
C VAL A 533 -20.90 10.41 -15.42
N GLU A 534 -20.66 11.03 -16.57
CA GLU A 534 -20.32 12.45 -16.70
C GLU A 534 -21.54 13.38 -16.58
N ASN A 535 -22.77 12.83 -16.72
CA ASN A 535 -24.02 13.58 -16.89
C ASN A 535 -24.81 13.77 -15.60
N TYR A 536 -24.21 13.54 -14.42
CA TYR A 536 -24.86 13.74 -13.13
C TYR A 536 -24.14 14.81 -12.33
N GLY A 537 -24.92 15.67 -11.66
CA GLY A 537 -24.38 16.71 -10.77
C GLY A 537 -24.05 16.21 -9.38
N HIS A 538 -24.63 15.08 -8.97
CA HIS A 538 -24.38 14.44 -7.68
C HIS A 538 -24.09 12.94 -7.86
N VAL A 539 -22.98 12.46 -7.30
CA VAL A 539 -22.62 11.06 -7.29
C VAL A 539 -22.49 10.57 -5.85
N ILE A 540 -23.21 9.51 -5.52
CA ILE A 540 -23.20 8.85 -4.21
C ILE A 540 -22.59 7.47 -4.33
N ILE A 541 -21.59 7.16 -3.53
CA ILE A 541 -20.90 5.87 -3.52
C ILE A 541 -21.25 5.12 -2.23
N ASP A 542 -22.06 4.07 -2.33
CA ASP A 542 -22.42 3.25 -1.18
C ASP A 542 -21.33 2.23 -0.86
N GLU A 543 -21.05 2.08 0.45
CA GLU A 543 -19.99 1.23 0.99
C GLU A 543 -18.65 1.42 0.25
N CYS A 544 -18.21 2.66 0.18
CA CYS A 544 -17.04 3.07 -0.61
C CYS A 544 -15.73 2.34 -0.24
N HIS A 545 -15.68 1.67 0.90
CA HIS A 545 -14.55 0.85 1.33
C HIS A 545 -14.46 -0.53 0.65
N HIS A 546 -15.57 -1.04 0.05
CA HIS A 546 -15.59 -2.36 -0.59
C HIS A 546 -15.10 -2.38 -2.03
N ILE A 547 -14.77 -1.26 -2.60
CA ILE A 547 -14.55 -1.11 -4.03
C ILE A 547 -13.09 -1.44 -4.36
N GLY A 548 -12.88 -2.36 -5.31
CA GLY A 548 -11.56 -2.68 -5.86
C GLY A 548 -10.91 -1.43 -6.47
N ALA A 549 -9.69 -1.11 -6.05
CA ALA A 549 -9.07 0.19 -6.30
C ALA A 549 -9.08 0.63 -7.78
N VAL A 550 -8.72 -0.24 -8.72
CA VAL A 550 -8.50 0.13 -10.14
C VAL A 550 -9.79 0.47 -10.89
N SER A 551 -10.85 -0.34 -10.77
CA SER A 551 -12.12 -0.07 -11.47
C SER A 551 -12.90 1.09 -10.85
N PHE A 552 -12.78 1.30 -9.53
CA PHE A 552 -13.35 2.43 -8.83
C PHE A 552 -12.69 3.76 -9.23
N GLU A 553 -11.37 3.79 -9.20
CA GLU A 553 -10.60 4.96 -9.59
C GLU A 553 -10.92 5.37 -11.04
N GLY A 554 -10.98 4.40 -11.98
CA GLY A 554 -11.31 4.64 -13.36
C GLY A 554 -12.68 5.31 -13.56
N ILE A 555 -13.71 4.87 -12.80
CA ILE A 555 -15.05 5.48 -12.86
C ILE A 555 -15.01 6.90 -12.31
N LEU A 556 -14.42 7.12 -11.13
CA LEU A 556 -14.41 8.43 -10.48
C LEU A 556 -13.56 9.47 -11.22
N LYS A 557 -12.51 9.05 -11.92
CA LYS A 557 -11.74 9.93 -12.82
C LYS A 557 -12.57 10.48 -14.00
N ARG A 558 -13.65 9.79 -14.39
CA ARG A 558 -14.57 10.27 -15.46
C ARG A 558 -15.72 11.09 -14.93
N VAL A 559 -16.05 11.00 -13.64
CA VAL A 559 -17.16 11.72 -13.02
C VAL A 559 -16.87 13.23 -13.01
N LYS A 560 -17.71 14.04 -13.63
CA LYS A 560 -17.62 15.51 -13.62
C LYS A 560 -18.49 16.18 -12.56
N ALA A 561 -19.24 15.38 -11.79
CA ALA A 561 -20.19 15.86 -10.80
C ALA A 561 -19.58 16.87 -9.82
N LYS A 562 -20.30 17.96 -9.57
CA LYS A 562 -19.93 18.91 -8.53
C LYS A 562 -19.96 18.28 -7.15
N TYR A 563 -20.99 17.46 -6.88
CA TYR A 563 -21.17 16.84 -5.57
C TYR A 563 -20.80 15.36 -5.59
N VAL A 564 -19.89 14.96 -4.69
CA VAL A 564 -19.49 13.55 -4.51
C VAL A 564 -19.56 13.17 -3.04
N LEU A 565 -20.35 12.14 -2.74
CA LEU A 565 -20.59 11.63 -1.40
C LEU A 565 -20.18 10.17 -1.27
N GLY A 566 -19.16 9.88 -0.48
CA GLY A 566 -18.83 8.52 -0.04
C GLY A 566 -19.61 8.15 1.22
N LEU A 567 -20.21 6.97 1.24
CA LEU A 567 -20.88 6.39 2.42
C LEU A 567 -20.13 5.16 2.89
N THR A 568 -19.79 5.07 4.17
CA THR A 568 -19.15 3.88 4.74
C THR A 568 -19.47 3.72 6.22
N ALA A 569 -19.45 2.48 6.70
CA ALA A 569 -19.47 2.19 8.14
C ALA A 569 -18.05 2.14 8.73
N THR A 570 -17.08 1.72 7.92
CA THR A 570 -15.68 1.58 8.28
C THR A 570 -14.81 2.20 7.19
N PRO A 571 -14.10 3.28 7.49
CA PRO A 571 -13.27 3.96 6.48
C PRO A 571 -11.96 3.21 6.17
N PHE A 572 -11.70 2.10 6.88
CA PHE A 572 -10.46 1.33 6.73
C PHE A 572 -10.64 0.14 5.77
N ARG A 573 -9.61 -0.14 4.99
CA ARG A 573 -9.53 -1.30 4.09
C ARG A 573 -8.52 -2.31 4.62
N ARG A 574 -8.78 -3.61 4.41
CA ARG A 574 -7.86 -4.68 4.82
C ARG A 574 -6.52 -4.65 4.09
N ASP A 575 -6.52 -4.19 2.86
CA ASP A 575 -5.31 -4.04 2.03
C ASP A 575 -4.52 -2.77 2.37
N GLY A 576 -5.08 -1.87 3.19
CA GLY A 576 -4.47 -0.60 3.57
C GLY A 576 -4.58 0.49 2.50
N GLN A 577 -5.28 0.25 1.39
CA GLN A 577 -5.40 1.21 0.28
C GLN A 577 -6.55 2.23 0.50
N GLN A 578 -6.99 2.46 1.74
CA GLN A 578 -8.02 3.45 2.05
C GLN A 578 -7.68 4.89 1.60
N PRO A 579 -6.42 5.36 1.48
CA PRO A 579 -6.17 6.71 1.00
C PRO A 579 -6.79 7.00 -0.37
N ILE A 580 -6.89 6.01 -1.26
CA ILE A 580 -7.53 6.16 -2.58
C ILE A 580 -8.99 6.62 -2.44
N ILE A 581 -9.71 6.13 -1.42
CA ILE A 581 -11.11 6.51 -1.18
C ILE A 581 -11.19 8.00 -0.87
N PHE A 582 -10.32 8.49 0.01
CA PHE A 582 -10.30 9.89 0.42
C PHE A 582 -9.80 10.81 -0.70
N MET A 583 -8.83 10.34 -1.48
CA MET A 583 -8.36 11.09 -2.66
C MET A 583 -9.47 11.22 -3.71
N GLN A 584 -10.35 10.23 -3.87
CA GLN A 584 -11.41 10.27 -4.88
C GLN A 584 -12.73 10.88 -4.38
N CYS A 585 -13.14 10.61 -3.14
CA CYS A 585 -14.40 11.07 -2.58
C CYS A 585 -14.29 12.34 -1.73
N GLY A 586 -13.09 12.70 -1.31
CA GLY A 586 -12.83 13.75 -0.32
C GLY A 586 -12.64 13.19 1.09
N PRO A 587 -12.18 14.03 2.04
CA PRO A 587 -11.95 13.63 3.42
C PRO A 587 -13.25 13.27 4.15
N ILE A 588 -13.11 12.65 5.33
CA ILE A 588 -14.26 12.40 6.20
C ILE A 588 -14.78 13.76 6.72
N ARG A 589 -16.00 14.13 6.33
CA ARG A 589 -16.65 15.39 6.73
C ARG A 589 -17.53 15.23 7.96
N HIS A 590 -18.05 14.01 8.19
CA HIS A 590 -18.83 13.70 9.36
C HIS A 590 -18.62 12.25 9.79
N THR A 591 -18.45 12.06 11.11
CA THR A 591 -18.42 10.74 11.74
C THR A 591 -19.58 10.65 12.71
N ALA A 592 -20.57 9.82 12.37
CA ALA A 592 -21.72 9.61 13.23
C ALA A 592 -21.38 8.65 14.38
N THR A 593 -21.78 8.99 15.59
CA THR A 593 -21.68 8.12 16.76
C THR A 593 -22.78 7.05 16.73
N LYS A 594 -22.57 5.94 17.45
CA LYS A 594 -23.63 4.94 17.62
C LYS A 594 -24.83 5.59 18.33
N ALA A 595 -26.05 5.29 17.86
CA ALA A 595 -27.27 5.82 18.49
C ALA A 595 -27.32 5.43 19.98
N ALA A 596 -27.73 6.37 20.82
CA ALA A 596 -28.04 6.08 22.22
C ALA A 596 -29.11 4.98 22.28
N GLY A 597 -28.80 3.83 22.90
CA GLY A 597 -29.70 2.66 22.94
C GLY A 597 -29.37 1.53 21.97
N ALA A 598 -28.38 1.69 21.08
CA ALA A 598 -27.82 0.53 20.37
C ALA A 598 -27.15 -0.42 21.39
N PRO A 599 -27.27 -1.76 21.23
CA PRO A 599 -26.59 -2.67 22.13
C PRO A 599 -25.09 -2.38 22.13
N HIS A 600 -24.60 -1.91 23.28
CA HIS A 600 -23.26 -1.36 23.41
C HIS A 600 -22.18 -2.43 23.59
N ASP A 601 -22.57 -3.64 24.02
CA ASP A 601 -21.61 -4.62 24.49
C ASP A 601 -21.63 -5.89 23.65
N LEU A 602 -20.64 -6.01 22.76
CA LEU A 602 -20.22 -7.28 22.19
C LEU A 602 -19.21 -7.90 23.16
N VAL A 603 -19.63 -8.93 23.89
CA VAL A 603 -18.74 -9.70 24.76
C VAL A 603 -18.17 -10.85 23.93
N VAL A 604 -16.87 -10.87 23.73
CA VAL A 604 -16.16 -11.99 23.10
C VAL A 604 -15.73 -12.94 24.22
N VAL A 605 -16.28 -14.16 24.19
CA VAL A 605 -15.92 -15.22 25.14
C VAL A 605 -15.10 -16.28 24.39
N PRO A 606 -13.77 -16.32 24.56
CA PRO A 606 -12.95 -17.36 23.94
C PRO A 606 -13.20 -18.71 24.68
N HIS A 607 -13.46 -19.76 23.90
CA HIS A 607 -13.51 -21.13 24.40
C HIS A 607 -12.25 -21.87 23.99
N LEU A 608 -11.42 -22.25 24.96
CA LEU A 608 -10.23 -23.04 24.75
C LEU A 608 -10.57 -24.52 24.75
N LEU A 609 -10.19 -25.23 23.73
CA LEU A 609 -10.31 -26.67 23.64
C LEU A 609 -9.02 -27.36 24.12
N ALA A 610 -9.18 -28.44 24.91
CA ALA A 610 -8.04 -29.17 25.50
C ALA A 610 -7.23 -30.00 24.48
N GLY A 611 -7.76 -30.25 23.28
CA GLY A 611 -7.11 -31.05 22.23
C GLY A 611 -5.92 -30.34 21.60
N LYS A 612 -4.83 -31.09 21.39
CA LYS A 612 -3.69 -30.63 20.61
C LYS A 612 -3.78 -31.21 19.21
N ILE A 613 -3.79 -30.33 18.19
CA ILE A 613 -3.62 -30.75 16.80
C ILE A 613 -2.14 -30.63 16.48
N GLU A 614 -1.47 -31.76 16.31
CA GLU A 614 -0.06 -31.79 15.87
C GLU A 614 -0.04 -31.77 14.34
N LEU A 615 0.51 -30.70 13.79
CA LEU A 615 0.72 -30.55 12.35
C LEU A 615 2.19 -30.25 12.07
N PRO A 616 2.75 -30.72 10.93
CA PRO A 616 4.10 -30.36 10.51
C PRO A 616 4.29 -28.84 10.41
N ASP A 617 5.49 -28.35 10.68
CA ASP A 617 5.79 -26.91 10.71
C ASP A 617 5.57 -26.20 9.36
N ASP A 618 5.62 -26.92 8.25
CA ASP A 618 5.42 -26.45 6.88
C ASP A 618 3.98 -26.59 6.36
N THR A 619 3.04 -27.01 7.24
CA THR A 619 1.64 -27.21 6.86
C THR A 619 1.01 -25.89 6.35
N ARG A 620 0.40 -25.95 5.18
CA ARG A 620 -0.27 -24.79 4.60
C ARG A 620 -1.48 -24.39 5.45
N ILE A 621 -1.72 -23.10 5.60
CA ILE A 621 -2.85 -22.56 6.39
C ILE A 621 -4.22 -23.15 5.98
N GLN A 622 -4.40 -23.49 4.69
CA GLN A 622 -5.63 -24.11 4.21
C GLN A 622 -5.82 -25.53 4.73
N ASP A 623 -4.72 -26.28 4.89
CA ASP A 623 -4.72 -27.63 5.42
C ASP A 623 -4.97 -27.60 6.92
N VAL A 624 -4.42 -26.60 7.64
CA VAL A 624 -4.73 -26.32 9.05
C VAL A 624 -6.23 -26.09 9.23
N PHE A 625 -6.85 -25.20 8.41
CA PHE A 625 -8.29 -24.98 8.49
C PHE A 625 -9.12 -26.18 8.09
N THR A 626 -8.65 -27.02 7.19
CA THR A 626 -9.33 -28.28 6.83
C THR A 626 -9.29 -29.28 7.99
N CYS A 627 -8.15 -29.41 8.65
CA CYS A 627 -7.99 -30.23 9.84
C CYS A 627 -8.93 -29.77 10.97
N LEU A 628 -8.95 -28.44 11.26
CA LEU A 628 -9.84 -27.85 12.26
C LEU A 628 -11.34 -28.03 11.94
N ALA A 629 -11.71 -28.03 10.66
CA ALA A 629 -13.10 -28.22 10.24
C ALA A 629 -13.57 -29.67 10.35
N ASN A 630 -12.64 -30.63 10.28
CA ASN A 630 -12.89 -32.06 10.36
C ASN A 630 -12.66 -32.64 11.78
N ASP A 631 -12.24 -31.82 12.71
CA ASP A 631 -12.04 -32.22 14.12
C ASP A 631 -13.41 -32.46 14.80
N SER A 632 -13.64 -33.72 15.17
CA SER A 632 -14.89 -34.19 15.79
C SER A 632 -15.09 -33.63 17.19
N ASP A 633 -14.02 -33.54 17.99
CA ASP A 633 -14.08 -33.08 19.37
C ASP A 633 -14.40 -31.61 19.44
N ARG A 634 -13.74 -30.84 18.54
CA ARG A 634 -14.04 -29.43 18.32
C ARG A 634 -15.47 -29.21 17.86
N THR A 635 -15.94 -29.99 16.90
CA THR A 635 -17.33 -29.91 16.40
C THR A 635 -18.33 -30.23 17.51
N SER A 636 -18.06 -31.27 18.32
CA SER A 636 -18.91 -31.67 19.47
C SER A 636 -18.97 -30.57 20.54
N ALA A 637 -17.85 -29.94 20.86
CA ALA A 637 -17.81 -28.81 21.80
C ALA A 637 -18.62 -27.61 21.29
N ILE A 638 -18.53 -27.27 20.00
CA ILE A 638 -19.34 -26.21 19.39
C ILE A 638 -20.83 -26.54 19.46
N VAL A 639 -21.19 -27.78 19.11
CA VAL A 639 -22.58 -28.27 19.20
C VAL A 639 -23.12 -28.16 20.63
N GLY A 640 -22.31 -28.55 21.62
CA GLY A 640 -22.68 -28.43 23.04
C GLY A 640 -23.00 -26.99 23.43
N GLU A 641 -22.16 -26.04 23.07
CA GLU A 641 -22.39 -24.62 23.34
C GLU A 641 -23.63 -24.05 22.62
N ILE A 642 -23.87 -24.49 21.39
CA ILE A 642 -25.07 -24.11 20.63
C ILE A 642 -26.33 -24.61 21.38
N ILE A 643 -26.35 -25.87 21.83
CA ILE A 643 -27.48 -26.48 22.53
C ILE A 643 -27.74 -25.77 23.87
N VAL A 644 -26.70 -25.48 24.64
CA VAL A 644 -26.81 -24.74 25.91
C VAL A 644 -27.42 -23.36 25.67
N SER A 645 -26.87 -22.62 24.71
CA SER A 645 -27.38 -21.28 24.38
C SER A 645 -28.81 -21.30 23.85
N PHE A 646 -29.19 -22.32 23.07
CA PHE A 646 -30.55 -22.50 22.57
C PHE A 646 -31.53 -22.81 23.69
N ARG A 647 -31.17 -23.71 24.64
CA ARG A 647 -32.00 -24.05 25.81
C ARG A 647 -32.19 -22.87 26.76
N GLU A 648 -31.24 -21.93 26.81
CA GLU A 648 -31.39 -20.67 27.54
C GLU A 648 -32.32 -19.66 26.82
N GLY A 649 -32.98 -20.06 25.73
CA GLY A 649 -33.89 -19.21 24.96
C GLY A 649 -33.19 -18.18 24.11
N ARG A 650 -31.88 -18.31 23.89
CA ARG A 650 -31.10 -17.38 23.04
C ARG A 650 -31.28 -17.69 21.55
N LYS A 651 -31.28 -16.64 20.74
CA LYS A 651 -31.14 -16.79 19.30
C LYS A 651 -29.67 -16.98 18.96
N VAL A 652 -29.34 -18.11 18.35
CA VAL A 652 -27.96 -18.51 18.06
C VAL A 652 -27.70 -18.37 16.56
N LEU A 653 -26.65 -17.62 16.18
CA LEU A 653 -26.13 -17.54 14.81
C LEU A 653 -24.76 -18.22 14.77
N VAL A 654 -24.66 -19.27 13.96
CA VAL A 654 -23.41 -20.02 13.76
C VAL A 654 -22.82 -19.65 12.40
N LEU A 655 -21.55 -19.25 12.39
CA LEU A 655 -20.83 -18.86 11.18
C LEU A 655 -19.65 -19.80 10.95
N THR A 656 -19.54 -20.35 9.75
CA THR A 656 -18.41 -21.17 9.32
C THR A 656 -18.08 -20.89 7.84
N GLU A 657 -16.80 -20.95 7.48
CA GLU A 657 -16.34 -20.74 6.10
C GLU A 657 -16.32 -22.05 5.27
N ARG A 658 -16.44 -23.20 5.91
CA ARG A 658 -16.35 -24.52 5.28
C ARG A 658 -17.71 -25.19 5.17
N THR A 659 -18.09 -25.59 3.93
CA THR A 659 -19.38 -26.26 3.68
C THR A 659 -19.48 -27.59 4.41
N GLY A 660 -18.40 -28.39 4.42
CA GLY A 660 -18.37 -29.66 5.15
C GLY A 660 -18.56 -29.49 6.66
N HIS A 661 -17.95 -28.45 7.27
CA HIS A 661 -18.17 -28.16 8.69
C HIS A 661 -19.59 -27.66 8.95
N LEU A 662 -20.20 -26.88 8.03
CA LEU A 662 -21.60 -26.50 8.11
C LEU A 662 -22.54 -27.72 8.11
N GLU A 663 -22.28 -28.67 7.21
CA GLU A 663 -23.04 -29.91 7.09
C GLU A 663 -22.89 -30.79 8.34
N ALA A 664 -21.70 -30.94 8.90
CA ALA A 664 -21.43 -31.66 10.14
C ALA A 664 -22.20 -31.05 11.34
N LEU A 665 -22.14 -29.72 11.48
CA LEU A 665 -22.89 -28.99 12.52
C LEU A 665 -24.40 -29.14 12.33
N ALA A 666 -24.91 -29.02 11.11
CA ALA A 666 -26.33 -29.16 10.82
C ALA A 666 -26.82 -30.57 11.13
N THR A 667 -26.08 -31.61 10.77
CA THR A 667 -26.39 -33.01 11.06
C THR A 667 -26.44 -33.26 12.56
N ALA A 668 -25.47 -32.78 13.32
CA ALA A 668 -25.38 -32.95 14.76
C ALA A 668 -26.51 -32.20 15.53
N LEU A 669 -27.03 -31.11 14.99
CA LEU A 669 -28.11 -30.31 15.58
C LEU A 669 -29.50 -30.75 15.15
N THR A 670 -29.62 -31.54 14.06
CA THR A 670 -30.93 -32.04 13.57
C THR A 670 -31.58 -32.96 14.61
N GLY A 671 -32.83 -32.67 14.97
CA GLY A 671 -33.57 -33.38 16.00
C GLY A 671 -33.25 -32.99 17.43
N VAL A 672 -32.20 -32.22 17.68
CA VAL A 672 -31.80 -31.72 19.01
C VAL A 672 -32.35 -30.32 19.28
N VAL A 673 -32.36 -29.47 18.26
CA VAL A 673 -32.96 -28.13 18.31
C VAL A 673 -34.27 -28.15 17.53
N SER A 674 -35.31 -27.50 18.06
CA SER A 674 -36.67 -27.52 17.46
C SER A 674 -36.72 -26.76 16.10
N THR A 675 -35.82 -25.80 15.88
CA THR A 675 -35.82 -24.98 14.68
C THR A 675 -34.39 -24.71 14.21
N LEU A 676 -34.01 -25.25 13.06
CA LEU A 676 -32.71 -25.12 12.46
C LEU A 676 -32.80 -24.61 11.01
N TYR A 677 -32.16 -23.47 10.71
CA TYR A 677 -32.07 -22.92 9.38
C TYR A 677 -30.63 -22.97 8.89
N THR A 678 -30.39 -23.61 7.72
CA THR A 678 -29.06 -23.71 7.14
C THR A 678 -28.99 -22.90 5.86
N LEU A 679 -28.05 -21.96 5.76
CA LEU A 679 -27.86 -21.07 4.62
C LEU A 679 -26.42 -21.17 4.10
N HIS A 680 -26.25 -21.41 2.79
CA HIS A 680 -24.93 -21.50 2.16
C HIS A 680 -24.90 -20.95 0.72
N GLY A 681 -23.69 -20.70 0.20
CA GLY A 681 -23.50 -20.02 -1.09
C GLY A 681 -24.00 -20.78 -2.31
N ARG A 682 -24.07 -22.13 -2.27
CA ARG A 682 -24.54 -23.00 -3.37
C ARG A 682 -26.06 -23.10 -3.48
N MET A 683 -26.79 -22.51 -2.54
CA MET A 683 -28.26 -22.52 -2.51
C MET A 683 -28.83 -21.61 -3.58
N SER A 684 -29.92 -22.06 -4.28
CA SER A 684 -30.63 -21.23 -5.25
C SER A 684 -31.21 -19.96 -4.61
N LYS A 685 -31.32 -18.89 -5.39
CA LYS A 685 -31.87 -17.61 -4.90
C LYS A 685 -33.31 -17.77 -4.37
N GLN A 686 -34.12 -18.58 -5.04
CA GLN A 686 -35.50 -18.86 -4.65
C GLN A 686 -35.57 -19.57 -3.28
N ARG A 687 -34.82 -20.66 -3.11
CA ARG A 687 -34.80 -21.44 -1.86
C ARG A 687 -34.26 -20.59 -0.68
N ARG A 688 -33.28 -19.74 -0.95
CA ARG A 688 -32.74 -18.81 0.06
C ARG A 688 -33.78 -17.77 0.46
N ALA A 689 -34.54 -17.20 -0.48
CA ALA A 689 -35.60 -16.25 -0.17
C ALA A 689 -36.68 -16.87 0.72
N VAL A 690 -37.17 -18.06 0.35
CA VAL A 690 -38.18 -18.79 1.15
C VAL A 690 -37.71 -19.05 2.58
N LEU A 691 -36.44 -19.47 2.77
CA LEU A 691 -35.89 -19.70 4.10
C LEU A 691 -35.75 -18.40 4.92
N ILE A 692 -35.43 -17.30 4.28
CA ILE A 692 -35.30 -15.99 4.93
C ILE A 692 -36.67 -15.45 5.30
N ASP A 693 -37.65 -15.57 4.41
CA ASP A 693 -39.04 -15.16 4.66
C ASP A 693 -39.73 -16.01 5.75
N GLY A 694 -39.29 -17.26 5.93
CA GLY A 694 -39.77 -18.18 6.97
C GLY A 694 -39.08 -18.01 8.32
N LEU A 695 -38.12 -17.10 8.47
CA LEU A 695 -37.52 -16.84 9.79
C LEU A 695 -38.54 -16.17 10.71
N PRO A 696 -38.77 -16.69 11.93
CA PRO A 696 -39.77 -16.14 12.82
C PRO A 696 -39.45 -14.70 13.22
N ASP A 697 -40.46 -13.83 13.13
CA ASP A 697 -40.48 -12.45 13.64
C ASP A 697 -40.40 -12.46 15.20
N GLY A 698 -39.23 -12.68 15.67
CA GLY A 698 -39.00 -12.78 17.11
C GLY A 698 -38.06 -11.72 17.65
N GLY A 699 -38.60 -10.56 17.95
CA GLY A 699 -38.15 -9.59 18.97
C GLY A 699 -36.67 -9.22 18.98
N ALA A 700 -36.42 -8.02 18.54
CA ALA A 700 -35.41 -7.01 18.85
C ALA A 700 -34.71 -6.38 17.66
N ILE A 701 -35.33 -6.31 16.50
CA ILE A 701 -35.12 -5.23 15.55
C ILE A 701 -36.51 -4.74 15.14
N ARG A 702 -37.11 -3.90 15.97
CA ARG A 702 -38.21 -3.03 15.56
C ARG A 702 -37.59 -1.94 14.66
N ALA A 703 -37.52 -2.22 13.38
CA ALA A 703 -37.72 -1.17 12.39
C ALA A 703 -39.22 -0.98 12.30
N ASP A 704 -39.67 0.26 12.39
CA ASP A 704 -41.06 0.67 12.43
C ASP A 704 -42.00 -0.15 11.55
N ARG A 705 -43.19 -0.45 12.11
CA ARG A 705 -44.25 -1.29 11.55
C ARG A 705 -44.96 -0.69 10.32
N THR A 706 -44.29 -0.03 9.42
CA THR A 706 -44.93 0.52 8.20
C THR A 706 -44.56 -0.15 6.89
N SER A 707 -43.77 -1.25 6.91
CA SER A 707 -43.68 -2.11 5.74
C SER A 707 -43.30 -3.56 6.12
N SER A 708 -44.31 -4.40 6.16
CA SER A 708 -44.23 -5.82 6.50
C SER A 708 -43.46 -6.73 5.53
N ARG A 709 -42.75 -6.16 4.54
CA ARG A 709 -41.95 -6.90 3.55
C ARG A 709 -40.43 -6.73 3.66
N ASN A 710 -39.91 -5.89 4.55
CA ASN A 710 -38.50 -5.53 4.62
C ASN A 710 -37.69 -6.20 5.74
N VAL A 711 -38.34 -6.92 6.66
CA VAL A 711 -37.70 -7.51 7.84
C VAL A 711 -36.83 -8.73 7.49
N ALA A 712 -37.15 -9.43 6.40
CA ALA A 712 -36.45 -10.65 6.00
C ALA A 712 -35.03 -10.44 5.40
N LYS A 713 -34.66 -9.22 5.05
CA LYS A 713 -33.33 -8.94 4.43
C LYS A 713 -32.26 -8.51 5.42
N CYS A 714 -32.64 -8.15 6.63
CA CYS A 714 -31.74 -7.69 7.69
C CYS A 714 -30.81 -8.79 8.25
N PRO A 715 -31.25 -10.07 8.45
CA PRO A 715 -30.38 -11.11 9.01
C PRO A 715 -29.18 -11.47 8.13
N LEU A 716 -29.29 -11.38 6.81
CA LEU A 716 -28.16 -11.69 5.90
C LEU A 716 -27.12 -10.58 5.86
N SER A 717 -27.51 -9.32 6.02
CA SER A 717 -26.56 -8.22 6.15
C SER A 717 -25.85 -8.26 7.49
N LEU A 718 -26.55 -8.58 8.57
CA LEU A 718 -25.98 -8.82 9.90
C LEU A 718 -25.10 -10.07 9.94
N ALA A 719 -25.50 -11.16 9.32
CA ALA A 719 -24.68 -12.35 9.21
C ALA A 719 -23.43 -12.11 8.36
N ARG A 720 -23.52 -11.35 7.28
CA ARG A 720 -22.35 -10.95 6.47
C ARG A 720 -21.45 -9.96 7.17
N GLN A 721 -22.00 -9.04 7.96
CA GLN A 721 -21.19 -8.11 8.77
C GLN A 721 -20.55 -8.81 9.96
N ALA A 722 -21.25 -9.75 10.60
CA ALA A 722 -20.68 -10.60 11.64
C ALA A 722 -19.57 -11.51 11.05
N LEU A 723 -19.74 -12.03 9.82
CA LEU A 723 -18.67 -12.74 9.09
C LEU A 723 -17.46 -11.83 8.82
N HIS A 724 -17.71 -10.59 8.44
CA HIS A 724 -16.64 -9.61 8.22
C HIS A 724 -15.96 -9.22 9.54
N HIS A 725 -16.73 -9.04 10.60
CA HIS A 725 -16.20 -8.72 11.93
C HIS A 725 -15.55 -9.94 12.61
N ALA A 726 -16.12 -11.15 12.47
CA ALA A 726 -15.49 -12.36 12.98
C ALA A 726 -14.16 -12.67 12.31
N ASN A 727 -14.05 -12.47 10.99
CA ASN A 727 -12.77 -12.56 10.27
C ASN A 727 -11.76 -11.47 10.66
N VAL A 728 -12.23 -10.26 10.99
CA VAL A 728 -11.37 -9.18 11.51
C VAL A 728 -10.91 -9.51 12.94
N TYR A 729 -11.75 -10.05 13.78
CA TYR A 729 -11.38 -10.43 15.15
C TYR A 729 -10.43 -11.64 15.21
N VAL A 730 -10.62 -12.65 14.39
CA VAL A 730 -9.67 -13.77 14.26
C VAL A 730 -8.31 -13.28 13.74
N HIS A 731 -8.29 -12.36 12.79
CA HIS A 731 -7.06 -11.76 12.27
C HIS A 731 -6.38 -10.81 13.27
N GLN A 732 -7.13 -10.05 14.07
CA GLN A 732 -6.59 -9.20 15.14
C GLN A 732 -6.08 -10.01 16.35
N LEU A 733 -6.74 -11.09 16.72
CA LEU A 733 -6.25 -12.00 17.76
C LEU A 733 -4.96 -12.71 17.33
N GLU A 734 -4.85 -13.10 16.05
CA GLU A 734 -3.58 -13.61 15.49
C GLU A 734 -2.48 -12.54 15.50
N LYS A 735 -2.80 -11.28 15.24
CA LYS A 735 -1.82 -10.17 15.25
C LYS A 735 -1.37 -9.77 16.65
N HIS A 736 -2.22 -9.83 17.65
CA HIS A 736 -1.88 -9.47 19.04
C HIS A 736 -1.15 -10.57 19.81
N HIS A 737 -1.07 -11.80 19.28
CA HIS A 737 -0.45 -12.95 19.93
C HIS A 737 0.67 -13.61 19.13
N VAL A 738 1.40 -12.84 18.29
CA VAL A 738 2.65 -13.32 17.69
C VAL A 738 3.85 -12.67 18.39
N PRO A 739 4.33 -13.22 19.51
CA PRO A 739 5.74 -13.19 19.81
C PRO A 739 6.37 -14.30 18.97
N SER A 740 7.39 -13.94 18.20
CA SER A 740 8.32 -14.80 17.43
C SER A 740 7.88 -16.25 17.17
N ILE A 741 7.61 -16.56 15.92
CA ILE A 741 7.08 -17.80 15.36
C ILE A 741 7.86 -19.09 15.76
N GLN A 742 8.87 -19.01 16.61
CA GLN A 742 9.66 -20.19 16.96
C GLN A 742 9.07 -21.10 18.03
N ASN A 743 7.97 -20.76 18.71
CA ASN A 743 7.50 -21.63 19.80
C ASN A 743 6.00 -21.67 20.11
N ARG A 744 5.07 -21.52 19.13
CA ARG A 744 3.65 -21.76 19.46
C ARG A 744 2.91 -22.61 18.42
N ARG A 745 2.80 -23.88 18.69
CA ARG A 745 2.09 -24.92 17.94
C ARG A 745 0.60 -25.06 18.31
N HIS A 746 -0.11 -24.01 18.75
CA HIS A 746 -1.48 -24.14 19.24
C HIS A 746 -2.36 -23.00 18.71
N CYS A 747 -3.20 -23.27 17.72
CA CYS A 747 -4.32 -22.43 17.32
C CYS A 747 -5.64 -23.17 17.63
N ASN A 748 -6.26 -22.82 18.75
CA ASN A 748 -7.59 -23.27 19.10
C ASN A 748 -8.48 -22.04 19.31
N CYS A 749 -9.08 -21.51 18.25
CA CYS A 749 -10.07 -20.44 18.35
C CYS A 749 -11.37 -20.84 17.69
N THR A 750 -12.37 -21.15 18.49
CA THR A 750 -13.78 -21.16 18.09
C THR A 750 -14.44 -19.93 18.66
N GLY A 751 -14.84 -18.97 17.80
CA GLY A 751 -15.60 -17.79 18.21
C GLY A 751 -17.09 -18.09 18.20
N ILE A 752 -17.72 -18.18 19.37
CA ILE A 752 -19.18 -18.14 19.54
C ILE A 752 -19.53 -16.75 20.05
N CYS A 753 -20.27 -15.97 19.27
CA CYS A 753 -20.76 -14.66 19.68
C CYS A 753 -22.00 -14.80 20.55
N ARG A 754 -21.92 -14.37 21.80
CA ARG A 754 -23.06 -14.29 22.73
C ARG A 754 -23.47 -12.85 22.96
N TYR A 755 -24.74 -12.53 22.74
CA TYR A 755 -25.34 -11.27 23.18
C TYR A 755 -25.81 -11.38 24.63
N ARG A 756 -25.19 -10.64 25.55
CA ARG A 756 -25.68 -10.48 26.91
C ARG A 756 -26.28 -9.07 27.09
N ARG A 757 -27.47 -8.98 27.71
CA ARG A 757 -27.89 -7.76 28.39
C ARG A 757 -27.02 -7.60 29.64
N ALA A 758 -26.22 -6.56 29.71
CA ALA A 758 -25.34 -6.30 30.83
C ALA A 758 -26.14 -5.91 32.08
N CYS A 759 -26.02 -6.68 33.14
CA CYS A 759 -26.15 -6.14 34.50
C CYS A 759 -24.81 -5.45 34.84
N ARG A 760 -24.88 -4.16 35.18
CA ARG A 760 -23.73 -3.36 35.65
C ARG A 760 -23.27 -3.93 37.00
N ALA A 761 -22.18 -4.66 37.03
CA ALA A 761 -21.24 -4.78 38.15
C ALA A 761 -20.13 -5.78 37.75
N ASN A 762 -18.87 -5.38 37.91
CA ASN A 762 -17.66 -6.22 37.89
C ASN A 762 -16.97 -6.54 36.55
N ALA A 763 -16.92 -5.60 35.60
CA ALA A 763 -16.01 -5.75 34.44
C ALA A 763 -14.58 -5.19 34.68
N SER A 764 -14.33 -4.44 35.74
CA SER A 764 -13.03 -3.84 36.03
C SER A 764 -12.01 -4.75 36.72
N GLN A 765 -12.42 -5.87 37.30
CA GLN A 765 -11.51 -6.77 38.03
C GLN A 765 -10.90 -7.89 37.17
N TYR A 766 -11.42 -8.17 35.97
CA TYR A 766 -10.90 -9.26 35.14
C TYR A 766 -9.87 -8.82 34.08
N CYS A 767 -9.75 -7.53 33.80
CA CYS A 767 -8.79 -7.06 32.81
C CYS A 767 -7.36 -6.88 33.38
N ASN A 768 -7.19 -6.74 34.70
CA ASN A 768 -5.89 -6.48 35.33
C ASN A 768 -5.13 -7.73 35.83
N ARG A 769 -5.66 -8.95 35.65
CA ARG A 769 -4.98 -10.19 36.08
C ARG A 769 -4.10 -10.86 35.02
N TYR A 770 -4.02 -10.32 33.81
CA TYR A 770 -3.21 -10.92 32.75
C TYR A 770 -1.87 -10.22 32.51
N HIS A 771 -1.49 -9.22 33.34
CA HIS A 771 -0.21 -8.50 33.20
C HIS A 771 0.80 -8.76 34.31
N SER A 772 0.49 -9.54 35.32
CA SER A 772 1.49 -9.97 36.30
C SER A 772 1.55 -11.49 36.35
N GLY A 773 2.65 -12.06 35.82
CA GLY A 773 3.01 -13.46 36.01
C GLY A 773 3.44 -13.68 37.46
N GLU A 774 2.53 -14.09 38.33
CA GLU A 774 2.88 -14.69 39.60
C GLU A 774 2.18 -16.02 39.76
N SER A 775 3.00 -17.03 40.01
CA SER A 775 2.67 -18.37 40.37
C SER A 775 1.85 -18.39 41.67
N LEU A 776 0.68 -19.09 41.66
CA LEU A 776 -0.01 -19.47 42.88
C LEU A 776 0.54 -20.82 43.31
N ASP A 777 1.41 -20.80 44.29
CA ASP A 777 1.62 -21.94 45.18
C ASP A 777 0.69 -21.85 46.40
N SER A 778 0.18 -23.03 46.74
CA SER A 778 -0.64 -23.43 47.86
C SER A 778 -0.51 -22.64 49.18
N ALA A 779 -1.63 -22.26 49.78
CA ALA A 779 -1.85 -22.47 51.23
C ALA A 779 -3.34 -22.44 51.59
N SER A 780 -3.72 -23.49 52.21
CA SER A 780 -4.94 -23.72 52.99
C SER A 780 -5.18 -22.64 54.06
N HIS A 781 -6.35 -22.08 54.13
CA HIS A 781 -7.30 -22.07 55.26
C HIS A 781 -8.60 -21.39 54.83
#